data_485d811753ff47e012c22bdfec26b74f
#
_entry.id   485d811753ff47e012c22bdfec26b74f
#
_cell.length_a   1.000
_cell.length_b   1.000
_cell.length_c   1.000
_cell.angle_alpha   90.00
_cell.angle_beta   90.00
_cell.angle_gamma   90.00
#
_symmetry.space_group_name_H-M   'P 1'
#
loop_
_entity.id
_entity.type
_entity.pdbx_description
1 polymer ?
#
loop_
_entity_poly.entity_id
_entity_poly.type
_entity_poly.pdbx_seq_one_letter_code
_entity_poly.pdbx_strand_id
1 'polypeptide(L)'
;MDTGTPVTGGFGALLHRLRTEAGLSQEELAHAAGVSVRALSYMERGHSRGPQRRTVQALAAALGLDAAGARELEHTASLGRPRKARTTHLPPPPVVPEAVEQTAAPDLLPRAPRGFYGRAAELGALSQAAEGEAPVCLVVGPAGVGKTALVLHWAHHNRAGFPDGRLYADLRGFGDTGEPALVEVLREFLPALGVPLDRIPESANGAAALFRSLAADRRLLVVLDNARNSEQVRPLLPGGRRCTTVVTSRHRLPGLIVTDAARPVAVDVFGPQDGTMLLAAVLGTERVAAEPVAARRLAELCDGLPLALRVVAARLTQRPGWSLEAMAAELSDETRRLSLLDVEDTGVQAALRVTLQQLPQDVSRQFAHLGRHPGTHVDRYTAAALAGTNPPTAEAAMEGLAVAHLVTETAPGRWTMHDLVRLYARSLDVAPEALKRVLDHYITTGLAAVAAAEPGNEECFPLPADYLPPAAVRLFGDRSAAVAWYAAERDDLTLAVAAAHAAGLHGRTWRIVLTLWPLIVWRVRDGWVPVLETGLEAARADADQHGEARVLNVLGWVLIEEGRIEEALTHLRAASALASRTGDPVAQANALLVLAMAQAALGGLDEAAQGCERAVELARKAGDRTIERLALQHLARHWADAGQWRKALDTATDALAFDDRSGTADVPRILLLMVRGEALLGLGDEAEGIEQLHLAAREAESFGYEDGAVRALGVLLRVSADAGLQARYDAAVTRLTTRR
;
A
#
# COMPACT_ATOMS: atom_id res chain seq x y z
N MET A 1 -57.00 21.48 -52.28
CA MET A 1 -56.25 21.83 -53.49
C MET A 1 -54.90 22.27 -53.05
N ASP A 2 -53.94 21.47 -53.11
CA ASP A 2 -52.76 21.61 -53.88
C ASP A 2 -51.93 20.32 -53.84
N THR A 3 -51.72 19.77 -54.99
CA THR A 3 -51.10 18.51 -55.26
C THR A 3 -49.57 18.70 -55.36
N GLY A 4 -48.84 18.42 -54.30
CA GLY A 4 -47.40 18.32 -54.31
C GLY A 4 -46.99 16.89 -54.65
N THR A 5 -46.51 16.69 -55.88
CA THR A 5 -46.00 15.48 -56.51
C THR A 5 -44.90 14.80 -55.64
N PRO A 6 -44.88 13.48 -55.41
CA PRO A 6 -43.81 12.82 -54.69
C PRO A 6 -42.59 12.72 -55.62
N VAL A 7 -41.45 13.23 -55.16
CA VAL A 7 -40.15 13.02 -55.78
C VAL A 7 -39.80 11.53 -55.68
N THR A 8 -39.89 10.85 -56.84
CA THR A 8 -39.63 9.45 -57.05
C THR A 8 -38.17 9.11 -56.87
N GLY A 9 -37.87 8.06 -56.07
CA GLY A 9 -36.84 7.11 -56.42
C GLY A 9 -35.50 7.17 -55.73
N GLY A 10 -35.46 7.34 -54.39
CA GLY A 10 -34.24 7.04 -53.63
C GLY A 10 -34.18 5.56 -53.20
N PHE A 11 -32.98 5.06 -52.90
CA PHE A 11 -32.74 3.67 -52.48
C PHE A 11 -33.68 3.23 -51.35
N GLY A 12 -33.97 4.09 -50.36
CA GLY A 12 -34.86 3.78 -49.24
C GLY A 12 -36.31 3.52 -49.67
N ALA A 13 -36.86 4.33 -50.64
CA ALA A 13 -38.20 4.16 -51.15
C ALA A 13 -38.33 2.85 -51.99
N LEU A 14 -37.30 2.50 -52.78
CA LEU A 14 -37.24 1.24 -53.51
C LEU A 14 -37.20 0.04 -52.54
N LEU A 15 -36.33 0.10 -51.54
CA LEU A 15 -36.21 -0.95 -50.52
C LEU A 15 -37.52 -1.18 -49.77
N HIS A 16 -38.19 -0.11 -49.34
CA HIS A 16 -39.48 -0.17 -48.63
C HIS A 16 -40.56 -0.82 -49.51
N ARG A 17 -40.64 -0.45 -50.81
CA ARG A 17 -41.58 -1.03 -51.78
C ARG A 17 -41.33 -2.53 -51.93
N LEU A 18 -40.08 -2.93 -52.23
CA LEU A 18 -39.73 -4.33 -52.45
C LEU A 18 -39.98 -5.20 -51.21
N ARG A 19 -39.74 -4.69 -50.01
CA ARG A 19 -40.08 -5.38 -48.77
C ARG A 19 -41.59 -5.56 -48.60
N THR A 20 -42.37 -4.52 -48.93
CA THR A 20 -43.84 -4.58 -48.80
C THR A 20 -44.43 -5.52 -49.83
N GLU A 21 -43.88 -5.55 -51.09
CA GLU A 21 -44.27 -6.47 -52.16
C GLU A 21 -43.92 -7.94 -51.77
N ALA A 22 -42.81 -8.15 -51.07
CA ALA A 22 -42.43 -9.46 -50.53
C ALA A 22 -43.22 -9.89 -49.29
N GLY A 23 -44.09 -9.03 -48.73
CA GLY A 23 -44.94 -9.31 -47.58
C GLY A 23 -44.15 -9.42 -46.25
N LEU A 24 -42.93 -8.91 -46.18
CA LEU A 24 -42.06 -9.02 -45.01
C LEU A 24 -42.16 -7.81 -44.06
N SER A 25 -42.15 -8.04 -42.75
CA SER A 25 -41.96 -6.99 -41.76
C SER A 25 -40.51 -6.49 -41.76
N GLN A 26 -40.24 -5.33 -41.14
CA GLN A 26 -38.89 -4.83 -41.01
C GLN A 26 -38.01 -5.80 -40.17
N GLU A 27 -38.58 -6.47 -39.19
CA GLU A 27 -37.89 -7.44 -38.33
C GLU A 27 -37.50 -8.70 -39.11
N GLU A 28 -38.41 -9.23 -39.94
CA GLU A 28 -38.15 -10.43 -40.74
C GLU A 28 -37.09 -10.17 -41.81
N LEU A 29 -37.16 -9.05 -42.52
CA LEU A 29 -36.15 -8.70 -43.53
C LEU A 29 -34.80 -8.39 -42.90
N ALA A 30 -34.77 -7.74 -41.74
CA ALA A 30 -33.53 -7.45 -41.04
C ALA A 30 -32.84 -8.73 -40.58
N HIS A 31 -33.61 -9.67 -40.04
CA HIS A 31 -33.11 -10.97 -39.60
C HIS A 31 -32.57 -11.79 -40.80
N ALA A 32 -33.34 -11.87 -41.88
CA ALA A 32 -32.95 -12.64 -43.07
C ALA A 32 -31.71 -12.04 -43.80
N ALA A 33 -31.56 -10.71 -43.77
CA ALA A 33 -30.43 -10.02 -44.38
C ALA A 33 -29.21 -9.85 -43.45
N GLY A 34 -29.28 -10.28 -42.17
CA GLY A 34 -28.20 -10.13 -41.21
C GLY A 34 -27.88 -8.69 -40.85
N VAL A 35 -28.89 -7.79 -40.81
CA VAL A 35 -28.76 -6.38 -40.44
C VAL A 35 -29.65 -6.07 -39.22
N SER A 36 -29.34 -5.02 -38.49
CA SER A 36 -30.22 -4.61 -37.40
C SER A 36 -31.50 -3.96 -37.90
N VAL A 37 -32.64 -4.16 -37.24
CA VAL A 37 -33.93 -3.55 -37.55
C VAL A 37 -33.81 -2.02 -37.61
N ARG A 38 -33.00 -1.43 -36.76
CA ARG A 38 -32.72 0.01 -36.72
C ARG A 38 -31.96 0.45 -38.01
N ALA A 39 -31.00 -0.33 -38.48
CA ALA A 39 -30.27 -0.04 -39.69
C ALA A 39 -31.18 -0.15 -40.92
N LEU A 40 -32.06 -1.16 -40.98
CA LEU A 40 -33.02 -1.31 -42.05
C LEU A 40 -34.02 -0.14 -42.10
N SER A 41 -34.60 0.21 -40.97
CA SER A 41 -35.51 1.37 -40.85
C SER A 41 -34.82 2.69 -41.20
N TYR A 42 -33.52 2.85 -40.90
CA TYR A 42 -32.73 4.02 -41.30
C TYR A 42 -32.49 4.09 -42.82
N MET A 43 -32.28 2.94 -43.46
CA MET A 43 -32.14 2.83 -44.91
C MET A 43 -33.47 3.12 -45.63
N GLU A 44 -34.60 2.57 -45.19
CA GLU A 44 -35.91 2.81 -45.79
C GLU A 44 -36.37 4.27 -45.69
N ARG A 45 -36.01 4.98 -44.59
CA ARG A 45 -36.29 6.40 -44.40
C ARG A 45 -35.39 7.32 -45.21
N GLY A 46 -34.47 6.77 -46.03
CA GLY A 46 -33.60 7.55 -46.89
C GLY A 46 -32.45 8.27 -46.23
N HIS A 47 -32.21 7.99 -44.92
CA HIS A 47 -31.09 8.57 -44.18
C HIS A 47 -29.73 7.94 -44.52
N SER A 48 -29.75 6.77 -45.19
CA SER A 48 -28.54 6.13 -45.73
C SER A 48 -28.53 6.29 -47.24
N ARG A 49 -27.67 7.16 -47.73
CA ARG A 49 -27.61 7.52 -49.18
C ARG A 49 -26.88 6.52 -50.07
N GLY A 50 -26.19 5.50 -49.53
CA GLY A 50 -25.47 4.50 -50.33
C GLY A 50 -24.89 3.37 -49.46
N PRO A 51 -25.70 2.39 -49.04
CA PRO A 51 -25.23 1.27 -48.23
C PRO A 51 -24.13 0.48 -48.96
N GLN A 52 -23.32 -0.25 -48.20
CA GLN A 52 -22.24 -1.05 -48.75
C GLN A 52 -22.77 -2.14 -49.69
N ARG A 53 -22.02 -2.46 -50.74
CA ARG A 53 -22.41 -3.46 -51.75
C ARG A 53 -22.81 -4.80 -51.13
N ARG A 54 -22.07 -5.24 -50.12
CA ARG A 54 -22.34 -6.49 -49.38
C ARG A 54 -23.71 -6.46 -48.67
N THR A 55 -24.08 -5.34 -48.07
CA THR A 55 -25.38 -5.14 -47.42
C THR A 55 -26.51 -5.14 -48.45
N VAL A 56 -26.33 -4.51 -49.61
CA VAL A 56 -27.33 -4.48 -50.71
C VAL A 56 -27.54 -5.88 -51.26
N GLN A 57 -26.49 -6.67 -51.46
CA GLN A 57 -26.58 -8.06 -51.89
C GLN A 57 -27.30 -8.95 -50.92
N ALA A 58 -27.03 -8.79 -49.58
CA ALA A 58 -27.73 -9.53 -48.53
C ALA A 58 -29.23 -9.18 -48.50
N LEU A 59 -29.59 -7.91 -48.69
CA LEU A 59 -30.98 -7.47 -48.78
C LEU A 59 -31.68 -8.00 -50.05
N ALA A 60 -31.00 -8.00 -51.20
CA ALA A 60 -31.53 -8.56 -52.45
C ALA A 60 -31.78 -10.08 -52.35
N ALA A 61 -30.87 -10.82 -51.69
CA ALA A 61 -31.02 -12.25 -51.46
C ALA A 61 -32.17 -12.54 -50.44
N ALA A 62 -32.29 -11.76 -49.40
CA ALA A 62 -33.34 -11.92 -48.39
C ALA A 62 -34.74 -11.56 -48.93
N LEU A 63 -34.81 -10.67 -49.92
CA LEU A 63 -36.05 -10.29 -50.62
C LEU A 63 -36.39 -11.28 -51.75
N GLY A 64 -35.57 -12.28 -52.06
CA GLY A 64 -35.79 -13.24 -53.12
C GLY A 64 -35.81 -12.63 -54.52
N LEU A 65 -35.09 -11.51 -54.76
CA LEU A 65 -35.12 -10.80 -56.04
C LEU A 65 -34.41 -11.60 -57.09
N ASP A 66 -34.98 -11.57 -58.33
CA ASP A 66 -34.31 -12.10 -59.51
C ASP A 66 -33.07 -11.25 -59.90
N ALA A 67 -32.31 -11.71 -60.89
CA ALA A 67 -31.11 -11.05 -61.34
C ALA A 67 -31.34 -9.62 -61.89
N ALA A 68 -32.56 -9.28 -62.31
CA ALA A 68 -32.94 -7.95 -62.78
C ALA A 68 -33.24 -7.02 -61.57
N GLY A 69 -34.05 -7.46 -60.60
CA GLY A 69 -34.39 -6.72 -59.39
C GLY A 69 -33.19 -6.48 -58.49
N ALA A 70 -32.30 -7.48 -58.38
CA ALA A 70 -31.05 -7.32 -57.61
C ALA A 70 -30.12 -6.25 -58.27
N ARG A 71 -30.03 -6.19 -59.58
CA ARG A 71 -29.26 -5.14 -60.29
C ARG A 71 -29.89 -3.76 -60.15
N GLU A 72 -31.23 -3.64 -60.16
CA GLU A 72 -31.93 -2.39 -59.92
C GLU A 72 -31.65 -1.85 -58.52
N LEU A 73 -31.72 -2.72 -57.52
CA LEU A 73 -31.42 -2.35 -56.13
C LEU A 73 -29.95 -1.95 -55.95
N GLU A 74 -29.00 -2.68 -56.54
CA GLU A 74 -27.57 -2.31 -56.54
C GLU A 74 -27.30 -1.00 -57.27
N HIS A 75 -27.96 -0.79 -58.42
CA HIS A 75 -27.80 0.42 -59.21
C HIS A 75 -28.30 1.64 -58.42
N THR A 76 -29.48 1.56 -57.84
CA THR A 76 -30.06 2.65 -57.05
C THR A 76 -29.23 2.97 -55.82
N ALA A 77 -28.67 1.96 -55.14
CA ALA A 77 -27.71 2.14 -54.04
C ALA A 77 -26.39 2.81 -54.50
N SER A 78 -25.97 2.55 -55.76
CA SER A 78 -24.73 3.12 -56.31
C SER A 78 -24.84 4.60 -56.67
N LEU A 79 -26.03 5.05 -57.03
CA LEU A 79 -26.31 6.47 -57.34
C LEU A 79 -26.19 7.39 -56.10
N GLY A 80 -26.40 6.82 -54.89
CA GLY A 80 -26.23 7.54 -53.66
C GLY A 80 -24.81 7.59 -53.12
N ARG A 81 -23.85 6.89 -53.75
CA ARG A 81 -22.45 6.87 -53.31
C ARG A 81 -21.65 8.00 -53.96
N PRO A 82 -20.84 8.75 -53.19
CA PRO A 82 -19.93 9.73 -53.81
C PRO A 82 -18.95 9.02 -54.73
N ARG A 83 -18.97 9.38 -56.04
CA ARG A 83 -18.04 8.88 -57.04
C ARG A 83 -16.63 9.33 -56.69
N LYS A 84 -15.71 8.40 -56.45
CA LYS A 84 -14.26 8.68 -56.54
C LYS A 84 -13.94 9.01 -58.01
N ALA A 85 -13.76 10.28 -58.29
CA ALA A 85 -13.26 10.71 -59.61
C ALA A 85 -11.83 10.19 -59.80
N ARG A 86 -11.64 9.24 -60.72
CA ARG A 86 -10.32 8.97 -61.34
C ARG A 86 -10.08 10.05 -62.36
N THR A 87 -9.38 11.09 -62.02
CA THR A 87 -8.81 12.05 -62.94
C THR A 87 -7.30 11.87 -62.98
N THR A 88 -6.79 11.26 -64.01
CA THR A 88 -5.45 11.43 -64.54
C THR A 88 -5.39 12.80 -65.22
N HIS A 89 -5.15 13.84 -64.43
CA HIS A 89 -4.60 15.11 -64.90
C HIS A 89 -3.74 15.65 -63.82
N LEU A 90 -2.47 15.98 -64.13
CA LEU A 90 -1.66 16.80 -63.23
C LEU A 90 -2.47 18.09 -62.96
N PRO A 91 -2.65 18.43 -61.73
CA PRO A 91 -3.23 19.72 -61.37
C PRO A 91 -2.22 20.83 -61.75
N PRO A 92 -2.69 22.00 -62.19
CA PRO A 92 -1.86 23.19 -62.24
C PRO A 92 -1.36 23.48 -60.80
N PRO A 93 -0.23 24.16 -60.65
CA PRO A 93 0.33 24.45 -59.30
C PRO A 93 -0.76 25.09 -58.48
N PRO A 94 -0.85 24.70 -57.16
CA PRO A 94 -1.88 25.26 -56.31
C PRO A 94 -1.70 26.77 -56.28
N VAL A 95 -2.79 27.48 -56.61
CA VAL A 95 -2.90 28.90 -56.26
C VAL A 95 -2.80 28.93 -54.76
N VAL A 96 -1.67 29.41 -54.27
CA VAL A 96 -1.48 29.74 -52.84
C VAL A 96 -2.59 30.73 -52.51
N PRO A 97 -3.53 30.42 -51.61
CA PRO A 97 -4.43 31.46 -51.14
C PRO A 97 -3.55 32.60 -50.63
N GLU A 98 -3.84 33.82 -51.08
CA GLU A 98 -3.22 35.03 -50.54
C GLU A 98 -3.10 34.89 -49.02
N ALA A 99 -1.93 35.30 -48.50
CA ALA A 99 -1.57 35.22 -47.11
C ALA A 99 -2.76 35.56 -46.22
N VAL A 100 -3.33 34.52 -45.60
CA VAL A 100 -4.15 34.71 -44.41
C VAL A 100 -3.23 35.47 -43.46
N GLU A 101 -3.63 36.69 -43.09
CA GLU A 101 -2.96 37.49 -42.07
C GLU A 101 -2.46 36.53 -41.01
N GLN A 102 -1.18 36.59 -40.65
CA GLN A 102 -0.54 35.75 -39.66
C GLN A 102 -1.29 35.99 -38.33
N THR A 103 -2.36 35.21 -38.11
CA THR A 103 -3.00 35.14 -36.81
C THR A 103 -1.94 34.70 -35.85
N ALA A 104 -1.74 35.48 -34.76
CA ALA A 104 -0.78 35.18 -33.74
C ALA A 104 -0.92 33.69 -33.32
N ALA A 105 0.22 33.01 -33.12
CA ALA A 105 0.22 31.59 -32.74
C ALA A 105 -0.74 31.35 -31.56
N PRO A 106 -1.62 30.34 -31.61
CA PRO A 106 -2.63 30.13 -30.57
C PRO A 106 -1.99 29.87 -29.20
N ASP A 107 -2.53 30.53 -28.18
CA ASP A 107 -2.13 30.34 -26.80
C ASP A 107 -3.33 30.10 -25.91
N LEU A 108 -3.68 28.84 -25.73
CA LEU A 108 -4.82 28.39 -24.92
C LEU A 108 -4.42 28.06 -23.48
N LEU A 109 -3.15 28.26 -23.09
CA LEU A 109 -2.71 27.96 -21.75
C LEU A 109 -3.41 28.85 -20.70
N PRO A 110 -3.89 28.28 -19.59
CA PRO A 110 -4.30 29.05 -18.42
C PRO A 110 -3.18 29.95 -17.92
N ARG A 111 -3.52 30.92 -17.07
CA ARG A 111 -2.52 31.81 -16.45
C ARG A 111 -1.45 31.01 -15.72
N ALA A 112 -0.21 31.48 -15.78
CA ALA A 112 0.87 30.93 -14.98
C ALA A 112 0.51 30.93 -13.48
N PRO A 113 0.78 29.85 -12.75
CA PRO A 113 0.46 29.75 -11.33
C PRO A 113 1.30 30.77 -10.55
N ARG A 114 0.66 31.64 -9.78
CA ARG A 114 1.35 32.58 -8.89
C ARG A 114 1.89 31.85 -7.67
N GLY A 115 3.07 32.24 -7.19
CA GLY A 115 3.69 31.62 -6.00
C GLY A 115 4.04 30.15 -6.21
N PHE A 116 4.41 29.77 -7.43
CA PHE A 116 5.01 28.46 -7.68
C PHE A 116 6.38 28.40 -7.00
N TYR A 117 6.65 27.33 -6.26
CA TYR A 117 7.89 27.19 -5.50
C TYR A 117 8.45 25.76 -5.66
N GLY A 118 9.79 25.67 -5.65
CA GLY A 118 10.51 24.40 -5.65
C GLY A 118 10.39 23.61 -6.96
N ARG A 119 10.42 22.30 -6.86
CA ARG A 119 10.22 21.37 -7.98
C ARG A 119 11.32 21.43 -9.06
N ALA A 120 12.54 21.82 -8.69
CA ALA A 120 13.63 21.92 -9.66
C ALA A 120 13.97 20.57 -10.31
N ALA A 121 13.91 19.48 -9.53
CA ALA A 121 14.16 18.14 -10.02
C ALA A 121 13.07 17.68 -11.00
N GLU A 122 11.80 17.91 -10.66
CA GLU A 122 10.66 17.52 -11.51
C GLU A 122 10.58 18.40 -12.78
N LEU A 123 10.91 19.70 -12.68
CA LEU A 123 11.02 20.57 -13.84
C LEU A 123 12.15 20.13 -14.78
N GLY A 124 13.30 19.71 -14.22
CA GLY A 124 14.40 19.12 -14.96
C GLY A 124 14.01 17.82 -15.63
N ALA A 125 13.36 16.92 -14.89
CA ALA A 125 12.86 15.66 -15.41
C ALA A 125 11.83 15.85 -16.54
N LEU A 126 10.92 16.83 -16.39
CA LEU A 126 9.96 17.17 -17.45
C LEU A 126 10.63 17.74 -18.69
N SER A 127 11.65 18.61 -18.53
CA SER A 127 12.42 19.13 -19.64
C SER A 127 13.17 18.00 -20.37
N GLN A 128 13.80 17.09 -19.65
CA GLN A 128 14.46 15.91 -20.21
C GLN A 128 13.45 14.95 -20.90
N ALA A 129 12.28 14.75 -20.29
CA ALA A 129 11.24 13.93 -20.89
C ALA A 129 10.68 14.55 -22.19
N ALA A 130 10.71 15.88 -22.32
CA ALA A 130 10.28 16.62 -23.49
C ALA A 130 11.32 16.66 -24.62
N GLU A 131 12.50 16.07 -24.44
CA GLU A 131 13.52 15.95 -25.48
C GLU A 131 13.19 14.83 -26.47
N GLY A 132 13.58 15.01 -27.74
CA GLY A 132 13.42 14.02 -28.80
C GLY A 132 12.31 14.33 -29.78
N GLU A 133 11.90 13.32 -30.59
CA GLU A 133 10.85 13.45 -31.60
C GLU A 133 9.50 13.06 -31.01
N ALA A 134 8.50 13.94 -31.20
CA ALA A 134 7.11 13.74 -30.75
C ALA A 134 6.96 13.22 -29.31
N PRO A 135 7.67 13.79 -28.31
CA PRO A 135 7.64 13.26 -26.96
C PRO A 135 6.26 13.38 -26.32
N VAL A 136 5.84 12.31 -25.65
CA VAL A 136 4.69 12.31 -24.77
C VAL A 136 5.21 12.24 -23.33
N CYS A 137 5.02 13.31 -22.56
CA CYS A 137 5.40 13.40 -21.14
C CYS A 137 4.18 13.12 -20.28
N LEU A 138 4.28 12.19 -19.35
CA LEU A 138 3.18 11.80 -18.47
C LEU A 138 3.48 12.20 -17.03
N VAL A 139 2.92 13.32 -16.56
CA VAL A 139 3.09 13.84 -15.20
C VAL A 139 2.05 13.20 -14.27
N VAL A 140 2.51 12.37 -13.35
CA VAL A 140 1.67 11.58 -12.43
C VAL A 140 1.93 11.89 -10.96
N GLY A 141 0.93 11.69 -10.13
CA GLY A 141 1.05 11.87 -8.67
C GLY A 141 -0.31 12.06 -7.99
N PRO A 142 -0.34 12.13 -6.65
CA PRO A 142 -1.57 12.25 -5.89
C PRO A 142 -2.36 13.53 -6.17
N ALA A 143 -3.63 13.55 -5.74
CA ALA A 143 -4.46 14.75 -5.82
C ALA A 143 -3.87 15.89 -4.96
N GLY A 144 -3.91 17.12 -5.46
CA GLY A 144 -3.43 18.29 -4.69
C GLY A 144 -1.90 18.47 -4.65
N VAL A 145 -1.11 17.58 -5.27
CA VAL A 145 0.36 17.64 -5.28
C VAL A 145 0.94 18.72 -6.19
N GLY A 146 0.12 19.34 -7.06
CA GLY A 146 0.52 20.45 -7.90
C GLY A 146 0.95 20.08 -9.32
N LYS A 147 0.51 18.96 -9.89
CA LYS A 147 0.83 18.53 -11.28
C LYS A 147 0.51 19.60 -12.33
N THR A 148 -0.74 20.08 -12.33
CA THR A 148 -1.18 21.13 -13.25
C THR A 148 -0.34 22.41 -13.09
N ALA A 149 -0.02 22.79 -11.84
CA ALA A 149 0.82 23.96 -11.56
C ALA A 149 2.25 23.79 -12.10
N LEU A 150 2.83 22.59 -11.95
CA LEU A 150 4.15 22.25 -12.49
C LEU A 150 4.17 22.37 -14.02
N VAL A 151 3.18 21.73 -14.68
CA VAL A 151 3.10 21.72 -16.15
C VAL A 151 2.88 23.12 -16.71
N LEU A 152 1.97 23.89 -16.13
CA LEU A 152 1.73 25.27 -16.57
C LEU A 152 2.94 26.17 -16.33
N HIS A 153 3.62 26.03 -15.19
CA HIS A 153 4.87 26.76 -14.92
C HIS A 153 5.93 26.43 -15.96
N TRP A 154 6.15 25.14 -16.23
CA TRP A 154 7.09 24.67 -17.26
C TRP A 154 6.72 25.17 -18.65
N ALA A 155 5.44 25.06 -19.05
CA ALA A 155 4.95 25.46 -20.37
C ALA A 155 5.13 26.97 -20.63
N HIS A 156 4.90 27.81 -19.61
CA HIS A 156 5.13 29.25 -19.73
C HIS A 156 6.61 29.63 -19.85
N HIS A 157 7.51 28.91 -19.16
CA HIS A 157 8.95 29.14 -19.26
C HIS A 157 9.57 28.65 -20.56
N ASN A 158 8.99 27.61 -21.16
CA ASN A 158 9.48 27.02 -22.42
C ASN A 158 8.74 27.54 -23.66
N ARG A 159 8.10 28.72 -23.57
CA ARG A 159 7.30 29.33 -24.64
C ARG A 159 8.04 29.41 -25.97
N ALA A 160 9.30 29.77 -25.97
CA ALA A 160 10.11 29.92 -27.17
C ALA A 160 10.31 28.60 -27.96
N GLY A 161 10.15 27.45 -27.33
CA GLY A 161 10.24 26.14 -27.95
C GLY A 161 9.07 25.81 -28.86
N PHE A 162 7.92 26.49 -28.72
CA PHE A 162 6.66 26.20 -29.37
C PHE A 162 6.10 27.41 -30.13
N PRO A 163 6.77 27.86 -31.18
CA PRO A 163 6.42 29.09 -31.88
C PRO A 163 5.09 29.02 -32.62
N ASP A 164 4.63 27.81 -32.99
CA ASP A 164 3.42 27.60 -33.79
C ASP A 164 2.15 27.47 -32.95
N GLY A 165 2.29 27.44 -31.60
CA GLY A 165 1.18 27.51 -30.67
C GLY A 165 1.25 26.57 -29.46
N ARG A 166 0.38 26.83 -28.50
CA ARG A 166 0.22 26.08 -27.27
C ARG A 166 -1.26 25.84 -27.04
N LEU A 167 -1.63 24.56 -27.04
CA LEU A 167 -2.99 24.09 -26.86
C LEU A 167 -3.13 23.53 -25.44
N TYR A 168 -4.27 23.76 -24.83
CA TYR A 168 -4.60 23.24 -23.50
C TYR A 168 -6.02 22.73 -23.50
N ALA A 169 -6.23 21.55 -22.91
CA ALA A 169 -7.54 21.03 -22.59
C ALA A 169 -7.56 20.40 -21.20
N ASP A 170 -8.55 20.75 -20.41
CA ASP A 170 -8.90 20.00 -19.20
C ASP A 170 -9.84 18.86 -19.58
N LEU A 171 -9.34 17.63 -19.49
CA LEU A 171 -10.09 16.42 -19.85
C LEU A 171 -11.10 16.00 -18.76
N ARG A 172 -11.16 16.73 -17.65
CA ARG A 172 -12.12 16.55 -16.54
C ARG A 172 -12.27 15.10 -16.07
N GLY A 173 -11.22 14.29 -16.25
CA GLY A 173 -11.27 12.86 -15.92
C GLY A 173 -11.57 12.56 -14.43
N PHE A 174 -11.54 13.60 -13.58
CA PHE A 174 -11.79 13.52 -12.14
C PHE A 174 -12.77 14.62 -11.65
N GLY A 175 -13.64 15.14 -12.51
CA GLY A 175 -14.62 16.16 -12.19
C GLY A 175 -16.06 15.63 -12.12
N ASP A 176 -16.94 16.32 -11.37
CA ASP A 176 -18.36 15.97 -11.26
C ASP A 176 -19.17 16.31 -12.52
N THR A 177 -18.61 17.12 -13.42
CA THR A 177 -19.29 17.63 -14.63
C THR A 177 -19.22 16.70 -15.85
N GLY A 178 -18.68 15.49 -15.69
CA GLY A 178 -18.48 14.52 -16.77
C GLY A 178 -17.28 14.83 -17.66
N GLU A 179 -16.79 13.82 -18.35
CA GLU A 179 -15.68 13.94 -19.30
C GLU A 179 -16.17 14.71 -20.57
N PRO A 180 -15.40 15.70 -21.09
CA PRO A 180 -15.74 16.35 -22.32
C PRO A 180 -15.72 15.33 -23.47
N ALA A 181 -16.67 15.40 -24.37
CA ALA A 181 -16.62 14.56 -25.55
C ALA A 181 -15.36 14.92 -26.38
N LEU A 182 -14.68 13.92 -26.91
CA LEU A 182 -13.48 14.11 -27.73
C LEU A 182 -13.67 15.21 -28.81
N VAL A 183 -14.86 15.26 -29.40
CA VAL A 183 -15.23 16.24 -30.41
C VAL A 183 -15.26 17.66 -29.87
N GLU A 184 -15.59 17.85 -28.59
CA GLU A 184 -15.61 19.16 -27.94
C GLU A 184 -14.20 19.71 -27.79
N VAL A 185 -13.27 18.90 -27.32
CA VAL A 185 -11.84 19.30 -27.21
C VAL A 185 -11.27 19.65 -28.59
N LEU A 186 -11.57 18.85 -29.61
CA LEU A 186 -11.11 19.12 -30.97
C LEU A 186 -11.77 20.36 -31.59
N ARG A 187 -13.00 20.69 -31.20
CA ARG A 187 -13.67 21.94 -31.57
C ARG A 187 -13.08 23.20 -30.94
N GLU A 188 -12.27 23.05 -29.90
CA GLU A 188 -11.47 24.14 -29.35
C GLU A 188 -10.11 24.24 -30.05
N PHE A 189 -9.48 23.10 -30.34
CA PHE A 189 -8.14 23.06 -30.95
C PHE A 189 -8.15 23.44 -32.43
N LEU A 190 -9.08 22.94 -33.23
CA LEU A 190 -9.10 23.14 -34.66
C LEU A 190 -9.31 24.61 -35.08
N PRO A 191 -10.26 25.38 -34.48
CA PRO A 191 -10.40 26.79 -34.78
C PRO A 191 -9.17 27.61 -34.36
N ALA A 192 -8.55 27.28 -33.22
CA ALA A 192 -7.32 27.90 -32.76
C ALA A 192 -6.17 27.68 -33.77
N LEU A 193 -6.16 26.57 -34.50
CA LEU A 193 -5.21 26.26 -35.57
C LEU A 193 -5.63 26.85 -36.95
N GLY A 194 -6.72 27.61 -37.03
CA GLY A 194 -7.17 28.33 -38.22
C GLY A 194 -8.21 27.56 -39.06
N VAL A 195 -8.86 26.52 -38.52
CA VAL A 195 -9.92 25.79 -39.23
C VAL A 195 -11.26 26.47 -38.98
N PRO A 196 -11.98 26.91 -40.04
CA PRO A 196 -13.35 27.44 -39.87
C PRO A 196 -14.28 26.37 -39.25
N LEU A 197 -15.22 26.81 -38.41
CA LEU A 197 -16.13 25.92 -37.66
C LEU A 197 -16.97 25.00 -38.58
N ASP A 198 -17.38 25.51 -39.74
CA ASP A 198 -18.15 24.79 -40.76
C ASP A 198 -17.36 23.70 -41.50
N ARG A 199 -16.03 23.71 -41.37
CA ARG A 199 -15.12 22.71 -41.97
C ARG A 199 -14.65 21.64 -41.00
N ILE A 200 -15.04 21.73 -39.75
CA ILE A 200 -14.71 20.72 -38.74
C ILE A 200 -15.57 19.47 -38.97
N PRO A 201 -14.98 18.27 -39.14
CA PRO A 201 -15.74 17.05 -39.29
C PRO A 201 -16.63 16.78 -38.07
N GLU A 202 -17.89 16.39 -38.30
CA GLU A 202 -18.83 16.02 -37.20
C GLU A 202 -18.37 14.77 -36.46
N SER A 203 -17.64 13.84 -37.10
CA SER A 203 -17.15 12.63 -36.44
C SER A 203 -15.85 12.90 -35.69
N ALA A 204 -15.76 12.39 -34.44
CA ALA A 204 -14.58 12.49 -33.58
C ALA A 204 -13.30 11.99 -34.30
N ASN A 205 -13.39 10.87 -35.05
CA ASN A 205 -12.25 10.32 -35.77
C ASN A 205 -11.82 11.20 -36.93
N GLY A 206 -12.77 11.85 -37.62
CA GLY A 206 -12.48 12.79 -38.70
C GLY A 206 -11.80 14.06 -38.18
N ALA A 207 -12.30 14.61 -37.08
CA ALA A 207 -11.71 15.77 -36.42
C ALA A 207 -10.29 15.46 -35.89
N ALA A 208 -10.07 14.30 -35.28
CA ALA A 208 -8.76 13.86 -34.81
C ALA A 208 -7.76 13.65 -35.97
N ALA A 209 -8.23 13.11 -37.13
CA ALA A 209 -7.38 12.97 -38.28
C ALA A 209 -6.99 14.33 -38.91
N LEU A 210 -7.91 15.29 -38.90
CA LEU A 210 -7.65 16.66 -39.36
C LEU A 210 -6.65 17.35 -38.42
N PHE A 211 -6.83 17.21 -37.08
CA PHE A 211 -5.90 17.73 -36.08
C PHE A 211 -4.48 17.19 -36.31
N ARG A 212 -4.31 15.87 -36.44
CA ARG A 212 -3.00 15.25 -36.72
C ARG A 212 -2.37 15.78 -37.99
N SER A 213 -3.14 15.96 -39.06
CA SER A 213 -2.67 16.49 -40.31
C SER A 213 -2.17 17.93 -40.22
N LEU A 214 -2.89 18.78 -39.44
CA LEU A 214 -2.51 20.19 -39.24
C LEU A 214 -1.30 20.32 -38.32
N ALA A 215 -1.13 19.42 -37.39
CA ALA A 215 -0.01 19.41 -36.47
C ALA A 215 1.28 18.83 -37.05
N ALA A 216 1.22 18.14 -38.22
CA ALA A 216 2.32 17.33 -38.76
C ALA A 216 3.63 18.10 -38.94
N ASP A 217 3.58 19.34 -39.43
CA ASP A 217 4.74 20.18 -39.70
C ASP A 217 4.94 21.31 -38.70
N ARG A 218 4.12 21.38 -37.65
CA ARG A 218 4.14 22.46 -36.64
C ARG A 218 4.92 22.06 -35.41
N ARG A 219 5.40 23.09 -34.69
CA ARG A 219 6.05 23.00 -33.38
C ARG A 219 5.04 23.41 -32.28
N LEU A 220 4.16 22.49 -31.91
CA LEU A 220 3.09 22.73 -30.96
C LEU A 220 3.41 22.11 -29.59
N LEU A 221 2.98 22.78 -28.54
CA LEU A 221 2.79 22.18 -27.21
C LEU A 221 1.31 21.83 -27.04
N VAL A 222 1.03 20.60 -26.68
CA VAL A 222 -0.32 20.14 -26.34
C VAL A 222 -0.32 19.70 -24.87
N VAL A 223 -1.07 20.41 -24.04
CA VAL A 223 -1.24 20.10 -22.62
C VAL A 223 -2.62 19.49 -22.42
N LEU A 224 -2.65 18.25 -21.96
CA LEU A 224 -3.87 17.49 -21.67
C LEU A 224 -3.93 17.26 -20.15
N ASP A 225 -4.70 18.10 -19.47
CA ASP A 225 -4.77 18.10 -18.02
C ASP A 225 -5.88 17.16 -17.51
N ASN A 226 -5.68 16.55 -16.34
CA ASN A 226 -6.63 15.68 -15.66
C ASN A 226 -7.11 14.47 -16.49
N ALA A 227 -6.24 13.81 -17.22
CA ALA A 227 -6.56 12.59 -17.96
C ALA A 227 -6.88 11.42 -17.03
N ARG A 228 -7.98 10.70 -17.31
CA ARG A 228 -8.41 9.54 -16.54
C ARG A 228 -7.82 8.22 -17.05
N ASN A 229 -7.78 8.05 -18.37
CA ASN A 229 -7.32 6.84 -19.04
C ASN A 229 -6.60 7.15 -20.34
N SER A 230 -5.92 6.15 -20.89
CA SER A 230 -5.15 6.27 -22.14
C SER A 230 -6.02 6.47 -23.38
N GLU A 231 -7.25 5.97 -23.38
CA GLU A 231 -8.17 6.08 -24.52
C GLU A 231 -8.63 7.52 -24.76
N GLN A 232 -8.77 8.28 -23.67
CA GLN A 232 -9.12 9.71 -23.72
C GLN A 232 -8.00 10.56 -24.35
N VAL A 233 -6.74 10.17 -24.13
CA VAL A 233 -5.55 10.92 -24.57
C VAL A 233 -5.18 10.62 -26.02
N ARG A 234 -5.17 9.36 -26.45
CA ARG A 234 -4.65 8.92 -27.75
C ARG A 234 -5.18 9.67 -28.97
N PRO A 235 -6.50 9.94 -29.08
CA PRO A 235 -7.01 10.68 -30.24
C PRO A 235 -6.54 12.14 -30.31
N LEU A 236 -6.06 12.70 -29.18
CA LEU A 236 -5.58 14.07 -29.05
C LEU A 236 -4.06 14.20 -29.23
N LEU A 237 -3.35 13.08 -29.44
CA LEU A 237 -1.91 13.12 -29.73
C LEU A 237 -1.68 13.69 -31.13
N PRO A 238 -0.82 14.73 -31.28
CA PRO A 238 -0.49 15.31 -32.57
C PRO A 238 0.36 14.36 -33.41
N GLY A 239 0.23 14.43 -34.74
CA GLY A 239 1.00 13.61 -35.68
C GLY A 239 2.40 14.15 -36.02
N GLY A 240 2.77 15.33 -35.51
CA GLY A 240 3.99 16.02 -35.87
C GLY A 240 5.20 15.62 -35.04
N ARG A 241 6.35 15.36 -35.68
CA ARG A 241 7.62 15.00 -34.98
C ARG A 241 8.16 16.10 -34.07
N ARG A 242 7.74 17.34 -34.26
CA ARG A 242 8.19 18.53 -33.51
C ARG A 242 7.18 18.98 -32.45
N CYS A 243 6.08 18.24 -32.28
CA CYS A 243 5.09 18.50 -31.26
C CYS A 243 5.46 17.81 -29.96
N THR A 244 5.25 18.48 -28.83
CA THR A 244 5.39 17.92 -27.50
C THR A 244 4.02 17.81 -26.88
N THR A 245 3.69 16.65 -26.33
CA THR A 245 2.45 16.46 -25.53
C THR A 245 2.81 16.26 -24.08
N VAL A 246 2.16 17.02 -23.18
CA VAL A 246 2.28 16.85 -21.73
C VAL A 246 0.91 16.49 -21.19
N VAL A 247 0.83 15.33 -20.56
CA VAL A 247 -0.40 14.79 -19.97
C VAL A 247 -0.26 14.82 -18.45
N THR A 248 -1.26 15.34 -17.74
CA THR A 248 -1.31 15.17 -16.28
C THR A 248 -2.37 14.14 -15.91
N SER A 249 -2.08 13.32 -14.92
CA SER A 249 -3.05 12.33 -14.42
C SER A 249 -2.85 12.05 -12.92
N ARG A 250 -3.93 11.63 -12.27
CA ARG A 250 -3.86 11.00 -10.94
C ARG A 250 -3.58 9.50 -11.06
N HIS A 251 -3.63 8.93 -12.26
CA HIS A 251 -3.38 7.52 -12.54
C HIS A 251 -2.08 7.35 -13.34
N ARG A 252 -1.44 6.19 -13.21
CA ARG A 252 -0.15 5.90 -13.87
C ARG A 252 -0.25 5.69 -15.39
N LEU A 253 -1.44 5.51 -15.95
CA LEU A 253 -1.74 5.35 -17.39
C LEU A 253 -0.76 4.44 -18.15
N PRO A 254 -0.58 3.18 -17.75
CA PRO A 254 0.42 2.29 -18.32
C PRO A 254 0.20 2.07 -19.85
N GLY A 255 -1.03 2.21 -20.33
CA GLY A 255 -1.33 2.13 -21.75
C GLY A 255 -0.60 3.17 -22.59
N LEU A 256 -0.37 4.40 -22.10
CA LEU A 256 0.40 5.41 -22.82
C LEU A 256 1.90 5.09 -22.81
N ILE A 257 2.41 4.48 -21.73
CA ILE A 257 3.81 4.10 -21.65
C ILE A 257 4.12 2.98 -22.65
N VAL A 258 3.27 1.96 -22.70
CA VAL A 258 3.47 0.77 -23.54
C VAL A 258 3.26 1.07 -25.03
N THR A 259 2.19 1.82 -25.37
CA THR A 259 1.78 1.99 -26.76
C THR A 259 2.34 3.27 -27.40
N ASP A 260 2.42 4.36 -26.61
CA ASP A 260 2.72 5.69 -27.09
C ASP A 260 4.09 6.18 -26.61
N ALA A 261 4.91 5.29 -26.01
CA ALA A 261 6.25 5.56 -25.46
C ALA A 261 6.28 6.77 -24.51
N ALA A 262 5.19 7.00 -23.74
CA ALA A 262 5.11 8.09 -22.83
C ALA A 262 6.18 8.00 -21.73
N ARG A 263 6.84 9.11 -21.42
CA ARG A 263 7.86 9.20 -20.40
C ARG A 263 7.25 9.70 -19.10
N PRO A 264 7.20 8.86 -18.03
CA PRO A 264 6.60 9.25 -16.77
C PRO A 264 7.50 10.22 -16.01
N VAL A 265 6.90 11.26 -15.43
CA VAL A 265 7.47 12.20 -14.49
C VAL A 265 6.62 12.13 -13.22
N ALA A 266 7.16 11.50 -12.18
CA ALA A 266 6.47 11.40 -10.90
C ALA A 266 6.59 12.72 -10.14
N VAL A 267 5.46 13.16 -9.56
CA VAL A 267 5.40 14.35 -8.68
C VAL A 267 4.90 13.90 -7.33
N ASP A 268 5.77 13.99 -6.34
CA ASP A 268 5.50 13.56 -4.97
C ASP A 268 5.20 14.74 -4.04
N VAL A 269 4.80 14.48 -2.79
CA VAL A 269 4.62 15.50 -1.76
C VAL A 269 5.95 16.23 -1.47
N PHE A 270 5.89 17.39 -0.87
CA PHE A 270 7.10 18.11 -0.46
C PHE A 270 7.75 17.47 0.77
N GLY A 271 9.07 17.46 0.79
CA GLY A 271 9.80 17.24 2.03
C GLY A 271 9.58 18.41 3.03
N PRO A 272 9.92 18.21 4.32
CA PRO A 272 9.69 19.24 5.36
C PRO A 272 10.31 20.60 5.05
N GLN A 273 11.47 20.62 4.39
CA GLN A 273 12.14 21.87 4.00
C GLN A 273 11.38 22.62 2.91
N ASP A 274 10.99 21.92 1.83
CA ASP A 274 10.23 22.52 0.73
C ASP A 274 8.85 22.98 1.19
N GLY A 275 8.20 22.19 2.07
CA GLY A 275 6.93 22.59 2.70
C GLY A 275 7.05 23.89 3.50
N THR A 276 8.11 24.02 4.31
CA THR A 276 8.39 25.26 5.08
C THR A 276 8.67 26.44 4.15
N MET A 277 9.41 26.24 3.08
CA MET A 277 9.70 27.27 2.10
C MET A 277 8.46 27.70 1.30
N LEU A 278 7.53 26.78 1.01
CA LEU A 278 6.24 27.15 0.43
C LEU A 278 5.42 28.04 1.39
N LEU A 279 5.42 27.74 2.69
CA LEU A 279 4.79 28.61 3.69
C LEU A 279 5.45 30.00 3.71
N ALA A 280 6.79 30.05 3.66
CA ALA A 280 7.53 31.31 3.61
C ALA A 280 7.24 32.14 2.34
N ALA A 281 7.08 31.49 1.20
CA ALA A 281 6.72 32.15 -0.05
C ALA A 281 5.33 32.83 -0.02
N VAL A 282 4.41 32.30 0.81
CA VAL A 282 3.05 32.85 0.93
C VAL A 282 2.90 33.81 2.10
N LEU A 283 3.46 33.47 3.27
CA LEU A 283 3.31 34.22 4.52
C LEU A 283 4.37 35.28 4.76
N GLY A 284 5.45 35.22 3.97
CA GLY A 284 6.66 36.02 4.18
C GLY A 284 7.73 35.31 5.00
N THR A 285 8.99 35.50 4.60
CA THR A 285 10.15 34.84 5.22
C THR A 285 10.33 35.20 6.70
N GLU A 286 10.09 36.46 7.07
CA GLU A 286 10.23 36.90 8.45
C GLU A 286 9.26 36.20 9.41
N ARG A 287 7.99 36.07 9.00
CA ARG A 287 6.95 35.40 9.81
C ARG A 287 7.25 33.93 10.04
N VAL A 288 7.73 33.24 9.02
CA VAL A 288 8.09 31.80 9.12
C VAL A 288 9.40 31.60 9.87
N ALA A 289 10.38 32.52 9.68
CA ALA A 289 11.66 32.49 10.41
C ALA A 289 11.50 32.80 11.90
N ALA A 290 10.46 33.53 12.29
CA ALA A 290 10.17 33.78 13.71
C ALA A 290 9.69 32.51 14.46
N GLU A 291 9.07 31.55 13.75
CA GLU A 291 8.52 30.32 14.35
C GLU A 291 8.94 29.06 13.53
N PRO A 292 10.24 28.73 13.44
CA PRO A 292 10.74 27.70 12.51
C PRO A 292 10.31 26.28 12.89
N VAL A 293 10.13 26.01 14.19
CA VAL A 293 9.66 24.70 14.68
C VAL A 293 8.20 24.49 14.32
N ALA A 294 7.36 25.51 14.55
CA ALA A 294 5.95 25.47 14.19
C ALA A 294 5.74 25.37 12.67
N ALA A 295 6.54 26.06 11.88
CA ALA A 295 6.51 25.98 10.43
C ALA A 295 6.81 24.56 9.92
N ARG A 296 7.83 23.89 10.49
CA ARG A 296 8.14 22.49 10.19
C ARG A 296 7.01 21.58 10.61
N ARG A 297 6.48 21.79 11.82
CA ARG A 297 5.33 21.02 12.32
C ARG A 297 4.10 21.16 11.45
N LEU A 298 3.81 22.37 10.94
CA LEU A 298 2.73 22.59 9.96
C LEU A 298 2.99 21.84 8.65
N ALA A 299 4.22 21.79 8.16
CA ALA A 299 4.56 21.04 6.95
C ALA A 299 4.32 19.53 7.14
N GLU A 300 4.68 19.00 8.30
CA GLU A 300 4.42 17.60 8.68
C GLU A 300 2.90 17.32 8.81
N LEU A 301 2.16 18.16 9.54
CA LEU A 301 0.70 18.01 9.72
C LEU A 301 -0.10 18.14 8.42
N CYS A 302 0.46 18.82 7.42
CA CYS A 302 -0.06 18.89 6.05
C CYS A 302 0.46 17.77 5.16
N ASP A 303 1.24 16.81 5.71
CA ASP A 303 1.84 15.70 4.97
C ASP A 303 2.65 16.13 3.74
N GLY A 304 3.25 17.33 3.79
CA GLY A 304 3.94 17.93 2.67
C GLY A 304 3.07 18.23 1.45
N LEU A 305 1.76 18.10 1.54
CA LEU A 305 0.84 18.29 0.41
C LEU A 305 0.70 19.79 0.08
N PRO A 306 1.11 20.25 -1.13
CA PRO A 306 1.07 21.68 -1.48
C PRO A 306 -0.31 22.33 -1.35
N LEU A 307 -1.38 21.59 -1.65
CA LEU A 307 -2.75 22.07 -1.49
C LEU A 307 -3.06 22.36 -0.02
N ALA A 308 -2.75 21.44 0.87
CA ALA A 308 -2.96 21.60 2.31
C ALA A 308 -2.16 22.77 2.87
N LEU A 309 -0.87 22.88 2.51
CA LEU A 309 0.00 24.00 2.91
C LEU A 309 -0.53 25.34 2.44
N ARG A 310 -1.08 25.43 1.23
CA ARG A 310 -1.70 26.67 0.71
C ARG A 310 -2.98 27.02 1.45
N VAL A 311 -3.81 26.05 1.81
CA VAL A 311 -5.01 26.27 2.62
C VAL A 311 -4.62 26.83 4.00
N VAL A 312 -3.62 26.23 4.66
CA VAL A 312 -3.10 26.70 5.94
C VAL A 312 -2.54 28.14 5.80
N ALA A 313 -1.74 28.40 4.78
CA ALA A 313 -1.20 29.72 4.54
C ALA A 313 -2.29 30.77 4.26
N ALA A 314 -3.33 30.41 3.50
CA ALA A 314 -4.47 31.29 3.26
C ALA A 314 -5.22 31.62 4.56
N ARG A 315 -5.48 30.64 5.43
CA ARG A 315 -6.11 30.84 6.74
C ARG A 315 -5.25 31.75 7.66
N LEU A 316 -3.95 31.53 7.69
CA LEU A 316 -3.02 32.37 8.46
C LEU A 316 -2.92 33.79 7.90
N THR A 317 -3.07 33.97 6.59
CA THR A 317 -3.12 35.30 5.96
C THR A 317 -4.41 36.04 6.34
N GLN A 318 -5.54 35.35 6.40
CA GLN A 318 -6.82 35.91 6.84
C GLN A 318 -6.86 36.21 8.35
N ARG A 319 -5.98 35.60 9.13
CA ARG A 319 -5.86 35.76 10.59
C ARG A 319 -4.46 36.23 10.99
N PRO A 320 -4.09 37.47 10.73
CA PRO A 320 -2.72 37.97 10.96
C PRO A 320 -2.27 37.89 12.42
N GLY A 321 -3.21 37.88 13.37
CA GLY A 321 -2.92 37.73 14.80
C GLY A 321 -2.68 36.28 15.26
N TRP A 322 -2.86 35.30 14.39
CA TRP A 322 -2.58 33.91 14.74
C TRP A 322 -1.09 33.58 14.52
N SER A 323 -0.48 32.93 15.50
CA SER A 323 0.86 32.35 15.36
C SER A 323 0.81 31.05 14.54
N LEU A 324 1.97 30.66 13.98
CA LEU A 324 2.08 29.34 13.34
C LEU A 324 1.87 28.22 14.34
N GLU A 325 2.34 28.42 15.58
CA GLU A 325 2.17 27.46 16.68
C GLU A 325 0.68 27.21 17.02
N ALA A 326 -0.11 28.30 17.10
CA ALA A 326 -1.57 28.17 17.33
C ALA A 326 -2.26 27.38 16.22
N MET A 327 -1.88 27.59 14.96
CA MET A 327 -2.40 26.82 13.84
C MET A 327 -1.95 25.36 13.87
N ALA A 328 -0.70 25.09 14.26
CA ALA A 328 -0.19 23.73 14.41
C ALA A 328 -0.92 22.97 15.53
N ALA A 329 -1.21 23.65 16.65
CA ALA A 329 -2.00 23.07 17.74
C ALA A 329 -3.43 22.70 17.28
N GLU A 330 -4.11 23.57 16.55
CA GLU A 330 -5.44 23.28 15.96
C GLU A 330 -5.41 22.08 14.99
N LEU A 331 -4.38 22.00 14.13
CA LEU A 331 -4.23 20.90 13.18
C LEU A 331 -3.74 19.61 13.83
N SER A 332 -3.24 19.64 15.05
CA SER A 332 -2.85 18.43 15.78
C SER A 332 -4.06 17.60 16.22
N ASP A 333 -5.25 18.21 16.32
CA ASP A 333 -6.51 17.51 16.52
C ASP A 333 -6.93 16.80 15.21
N GLU A 334 -6.75 15.46 15.16
CA GLU A 334 -7.08 14.64 14.01
C GLU A 334 -8.54 14.76 13.56
N THR A 335 -9.46 14.94 14.52
CA THR A 335 -10.90 14.99 14.22
C THR A 335 -11.29 16.26 13.45
N ARG A 336 -10.53 17.34 13.64
CA ARG A 336 -10.77 18.65 13.01
C ARG A 336 -9.86 18.93 11.84
N ARG A 337 -8.74 18.21 11.72
CA ARG A 337 -7.67 18.49 10.74
C ARG A 337 -8.19 18.58 9.31
N LEU A 338 -8.95 17.59 8.84
CA LEU A 338 -9.47 17.58 7.47
C LEU A 338 -10.39 18.78 7.21
N SER A 339 -11.30 19.11 8.13
CA SER A 339 -12.19 20.26 7.98
C SER A 339 -11.46 21.59 7.99
N LEU A 340 -10.32 21.64 8.66
CA LEU A 340 -9.44 22.81 8.64
C LEU A 340 -8.60 22.91 7.35
N LEU A 341 -8.45 21.82 6.61
CA LEU A 341 -7.74 21.77 5.33
C LEU A 341 -8.66 21.90 4.10
N ASP A 342 -9.95 22.17 4.31
CA ASP A 342 -10.90 22.49 3.25
C ASP A 342 -11.31 23.95 3.30
N VAL A 343 -11.41 24.59 2.12
CA VAL A 343 -11.91 25.96 1.92
C VAL A 343 -12.89 25.93 0.76
N GLU A 344 -14.16 26.22 1.06
CA GLU A 344 -15.28 26.14 0.10
C GLU A 344 -15.33 24.74 -0.57
N ASP A 345 -15.38 24.68 -1.91
CA ASP A 345 -15.38 23.43 -2.69
C ASP A 345 -13.94 22.96 -3.06
N THR A 346 -12.92 23.62 -2.51
CA THR A 346 -11.52 23.33 -2.80
C THR A 346 -10.82 22.91 -1.52
N GLY A 347 -10.32 21.68 -1.48
CA GLY A 347 -9.60 21.18 -0.32
C GLY A 347 -9.12 19.76 -0.48
N VAL A 348 -8.48 19.25 0.57
CA VAL A 348 -7.91 17.90 0.57
C VAL A 348 -9.02 16.85 0.53
N GLN A 349 -10.06 17.04 1.34
CA GLN A 349 -11.19 16.09 1.43
C GLN A 349 -11.96 16.03 0.11
N ALA A 350 -12.25 17.19 -0.52
CA ALA A 350 -12.93 17.25 -1.82
C ALA A 350 -12.10 16.52 -2.91
N ALA A 351 -10.78 16.75 -2.95
CA ALA A 351 -9.90 16.11 -3.91
C ALA A 351 -9.81 14.58 -3.75
N LEU A 352 -9.79 14.09 -2.50
CA LEU A 352 -9.79 12.65 -2.19
C LEU A 352 -11.15 12.02 -2.51
N ARG A 353 -12.26 12.68 -2.17
CA ARG A 353 -13.62 12.22 -2.49
C ARG A 353 -13.79 11.98 -3.99
N VAL A 354 -13.42 12.97 -4.80
CA VAL A 354 -13.50 12.86 -6.27
C VAL A 354 -12.63 11.70 -6.79
N THR A 355 -11.44 11.51 -6.24
CA THR A 355 -10.60 10.38 -6.63
C THR A 355 -11.27 9.04 -6.29
N LEU A 356 -11.83 8.92 -5.08
CA LEU A 356 -12.46 7.68 -4.61
C LEU A 356 -13.73 7.32 -5.41
N GLN A 357 -14.54 8.31 -5.79
CA GLN A 357 -15.75 8.11 -6.61
C GLN A 357 -15.48 7.52 -7.99
N GLN A 358 -14.26 7.67 -8.51
CA GLN A 358 -13.85 7.17 -9.82
C GLN A 358 -13.32 5.73 -9.78
N LEU A 359 -13.11 5.18 -8.59
CA LEU A 359 -12.58 3.82 -8.43
C LEU A 359 -13.70 2.77 -8.48
N PRO A 360 -13.39 1.54 -8.89
CA PRO A 360 -14.30 0.40 -8.72
C PRO A 360 -14.76 0.25 -7.28
N GLN A 361 -15.99 -0.25 -7.10
CA GLN A 361 -16.63 -0.30 -5.78
C GLN A 361 -15.88 -1.17 -4.76
N ASP A 362 -15.24 -2.26 -5.20
CA ASP A 362 -14.40 -3.13 -4.39
C ASP A 362 -13.13 -2.41 -3.92
N VAL A 363 -12.47 -1.64 -4.80
CA VAL A 363 -11.30 -0.82 -4.48
C VAL A 363 -11.67 0.30 -3.50
N SER A 364 -12.80 0.98 -3.72
CA SER A 364 -13.28 2.02 -2.81
C SER A 364 -13.65 1.48 -1.44
N ARG A 365 -14.24 0.28 -1.36
CA ARG A 365 -14.52 -0.41 -0.09
C ARG A 365 -13.22 -0.79 0.63
N GLN A 366 -12.22 -1.32 -0.10
CA GLN A 366 -10.91 -1.62 0.49
C GLN A 366 -10.29 -0.38 1.11
N PHE A 367 -10.34 0.76 0.42
CA PHE A 367 -9.86 2.04 0.94
C PHE A 367 -10.53 2.42 2.27
N ALA A 368 -11.84 2.33 2.35
CA ALA A 368 -12.58 2.65 3.56
C ALA A 368 -12.19 1.71 4.73
N HIS A 369 -12.00 0.41 4.46
CA HIS A 369 -11.54 -0.55 5.47
C HIS A 369 -10.12 -0.25 5.98
N LEU A 370 -9.22 0.26 5.12
CA LEU A 370 -7.88 0.68 5.54
C LEU A 370 -7.90 1.78 6.61
N GLY A 371 -8.94 2.61 6.65
CA GLY A 371 -9.15 3.58 7.72
C GLY A 371 -9.28 2.97 9.11
N ARG A 372 -9.62 1.69 9.22
CA ARG A 372 -9.70 0.94 10.49
C ARG A 372 -8.41 0.20 10.85
N HIS A 373 -7.41 0.26 9.98
CA HIS A 373 -6.10 -0.33 10.28
C HIS A 373 -5.39 0.45 11.39
N PRO A 374 -4.96 -0.21 12.47
CA PRO A 374 -4.29 0.48 13.58
C PRO A 374 -2.85 0.89 13.26
N GLY A 375 -2.18 0.13 12.39
CA GLY A 375 -0.77 0.31 12.04
C GLY A 375 -0.53 1.27 10.86
N THR A 376 0.71 1.33 10.42
CA THR A 376 1.16 2.20 9.33
C THR A 376 1.35 1.46 8.01
N HIS A 377 1.69 0.18 8.08
CA HIS A 377 1.94 -0.67 6.92
C HIS A 377 0.88 -1.75 6.80
N VAL A 378 0.56 -2.09 5.57
CA VAL A 378 -0.47 -3.09 5.25
C VAL A 378 0.11 -4.05 4.23
N ASP A 379 0.09 -5.35 4.52
CA ASP A 379 0.35 -6.39 3.53
C ASP A 379 -0.97 -6.97 2.98
N ARG A 380 -0.88 -7.86 2.00
CA ARG A 380 -2.07 -8.47 1.38
C ARG A 380 -2.93 -9.27 2.36
N TYR A 381 -2.34 -9.88 3.40
CA TYR A 381 -3.08 -10.65 4.40
C TYR A 381 -3.84 -9.73 5.34
N THR A 382 -3.19 -8.68 5.80
CA THR A 382 -3.78 -7.61 6.63
C THR A 382 -4.91 -6.90 5.87
N ALA A 383 -4.69 -6.54 4.59
CA ALA A 383 -5.70 -5.95 3.73
C ALA A 383 -6.92 -6.87 3.53
N ALA A 384 -6.68 -8.17 3.33
CA ALA A 384 -7.72 -9.18 3.21
C ALA A 384 -8.55 -9.32 4.48
N ALA A 385 -7.88 -9.35 5.63
CA ALA A 385 -8.55 -9.42 6.94
C ALA A 385 -9.44 -8.21 7.19
N LEU A 386 -8.95 -6.99 6.95
CA LEU A 386 -9.73 -5.76 7.08
C LEU A 386 -11.02 -5.80 6.25
N ALA A 387 -10.94 -6.20 4.99
CA ALA A 387 -12.07 -6.24 4.08
C ALA A 387 -12.95 -7.50 4.21
N GLY A 388 -12.49 -8.53 4.92
CA GLY A 388 -13.15 -9.83 4.98
C GLY A 388 -13.12 -10.57 3.63
N THR A 389 -12.02 -10.45 2.88
CA THR A 389 -11.81 -11.07 1.56
C THR A 389 -10.61 -12.02 1.58
N ASN A 390 -10.27 -12.60 0.43
CA ASN A 390 -9.05 -13.40 0.28
C ASN A 390 -7.84 -12.52 -0.12
N PRO A 391 -6.59 -12.95 0.13
CA PRO A 391 -5.39 -12.17 -0.16
C PRO A 391 -5.24 -11.75 -1.64
N PRO A 392 -5.50 -12.58 -2.67
CA PRO A 392 -5.41 -12.14 -4.06
C PRO A 392 -6.38 -11.01 -4.42
N THR A 393 -7.62 -11.07 -3.91
CA THR A 393 -8.61 -10.00 -4.13
C THR A 393 -8.20 -8.70 -3.44
N ALA A 394 -7.70 -8.79 -2.22
CA ALA A 394 -7.20 -7.63 -1.48
C ALA A 394 -5.97 -7.01 -2.16
N GLU A 395 -5.03 -7.83 -2.64
CA GLU A 395 -3.83 -7.39 -3.37
C GLU A 395 -4.20 -6.61 -4.63
N ALA A 396 -5.12 -7.13 -5.46
CA ALA A 396 -5.62 -6.43 -6.64
C ALA A 396 -6.28 -5.08 -6.29
N ALA A 397 -7.02 -5.02 -5.17
CA ALA A 397 -7.60 -3.76 -4.70
C ALA A 397 -6.51 -2.78 -4.22
N MET A 398 -5.48 -3.25 -3.52
CA MET A 398 -4.33 -2.43 -3.09
C MET A 398 -3.55 -1.89 -4.27
N GLU A 399 -3.33 -2.70 -5.33
CA GLU A 399 -2.74 -2.24 -6.59
C GLU A 399 -3.59 -1.14 -7.24
N GLY A 400 -4.92 -1.31 -7.27
CA GLY A 400 -5.85 -0.29 -7.74
C GLY A 400 -5.73 1.03 -6.96
N LEU A 401 -5.59 0.97 -5.64
CA LEU A 401 -5.35 2.14 -4.79
C LEU A 401 -3.97 2.77 -5.05
N ALA A 402 -2.93 1.96 -5.30
CA ALA A 402 -1.59 2.44 -5.62
C ALA A 402 -1.54 3.13 -6.99
N VAL A 403 -2.30 2.64 -7.98
CA VAL A 403 -2.47 3.30 -9.29
C VAL A 403 -3.13 4.67 -9.13
N ALA A 404 -4.05 4.81 -8.17
CA ALA A 404 -4.73 6.07 -7.85
C ALA A 404 -3.95 6.97 -6.87
N HIS A 405 -2.74 6.60 -6.47
CA HIS A 405 -1.91 7.30 -5.48
C HIS A 405 -2.59 7.51 -4.11
N LEU A 406 -3.48 6.62 -3.71
CA LEU A 406 -4.09 6.62 -2.37
C LEU A 406 -3.28 5.79 -1.37
N VAL A 407 -2.48 4.86 -1.85
CA VAL A 407 -1.47 4.14 -1.08
C VAL A 407 -0.15 4.13 -1.86
N THR A 408 0.95 3.95 -1.15
CA THR A 408 2.29 3.84 -1.74
C THR A 408 2.86 2.46 -1.41
N GLU A 409 3.30 1.72 -2.41
CA GLU A 409 4.03 0.47 -2.20
C GLU A 409 5.47 0.79 -1.80
N THR A 410 5.84 0.45 -0.58
CA THR A 410 7.18 0.71 0.01
C THR A 410 8.14 -0.47 -0.18
N ALA A 411 7.59 -1.67 -0.31
CA ALA A 411 8.29 -2.90 -0.67
C ALA A 411 7.30 -3.82 -1.40
N PRO A 412 7.75 -4.83 -2.15
CA PRO A 412 6.85 -5.73 -2.87
C PRO A 412 5.76 -6.32 -1.98
N GLY A 413 4.50 -6.02 -2.28
CA GLY A 413 3.33 -6.45 -1.53
C GLY A 413 3.16 -5.82 -0.14
N ARG A 414 3.80 -4.68 0.12
CA ARG A 414 3.68 -3.92 1.37
C ARG A 414 3.40 -2.45 1.07
N TRP A 415 2.31 -1.94 1.58
CA TRP A 415 1.80 -0.59 1.30
C TRP A 415 1.72 0.25 2.56
N THR A 416 1.84 1.56 2.37
CA THR A 416 1.57 2.58 3.39
C THR A 416 0.62 3.63 2.85
N MET A 417 0.03 4.40 3.74
CA MET A 417 -0.91 5.46 3.40
C MET A 417 -0.44 6.77 4.06
N HIS A 418 -0.44 7.86 3.30
CA HIS A 418 -0.18 9.19 3.84
C HIS A 418 -1.20 9.59 4.91
N ASP A 419 -0.78 10.35 5.91
CA ASP A 419 -1.59 10.66 7.09
C ASP A 419 -2.92 11.35 6.76
N LEU A 420 -2.93 12.32 5.85
CA LEU A 420 -4.17 12.99 5.43
C LEU A 420 -5.13 12.04 4.68
N VAL A 421 -4.58 11.11 3.89
CA VAL A 421 -5.35 10.09 3.19
C VAL A 421 -5.94 9.10 4.20
N ARG A 422 -5.16 8.72 5.22
CA ARG A 422 -5.59 7.86 6.33
C ARG A 422 -6.71 8.51 7.15
N LEU A 423 -6.58 9.79 7.48
CA LEU A 423 -7.64 10.54 8.17
C LEU A 423 -8.93 10.56 7.36
N TYR A 424 -8.83 10.72 6.04
CA TYR A 424 -10.00 10.66 5.18
C TYR A 424 -10.62 9.25 5.15
N ALA A 425 -9.81 8.19 5.06
CA ALA A 425 -10.29 6.83 5.13
C ALA A 425 -10.99 6.54 6.48
N ARG A 426 -10.45 7.05 7.60
CA ARG A 426 -11.06 6.95 8.94
C ARG A 426 -12.41 7.66 9.06
N SER A 427 -12.62 8.75 8.30
CA SER A 427 -13.88 9.51 8.31
C SER A 427 -15.02 8.80 7.57
N LEU A 428 -14.70 7.77 6.77
CA LEU A 428 -15.71 7.00 6.06
C LEU A 428 -16.40 6.00 7.00
N ASP A 429 -17.70 5.80 6.76
CA ASP A 429 -18.47 4.85 7.54
C ASP A 429 -18.11 3.41 7.18
N VAL A 430 -17.59 2.67 8.14
CA VAL A 430 -17.19 1.26 8.01
C VAL A 430 -17.61 0.50 9.25
N ALA A 431 -18.16 -0.67 9.05
CA ALA A 431 -18.57 -1.56 10.13
C ALA A 431 -17.44 -1.83 11.13
N PRO A 432 -17.73 -1.81 12.44
CA PRO A 432 -16.73 -1.99 13.51
C PRO A 432 -16.03 -3.35 13.46
N GLU A 433 -16.63 -4.34 12.79
CA GLU A 433 -16.05 -5.68 12.61
C GLU A 433 -14.72 -5.66 11.85
N ALA A 434 -14.43 -4.63 11.06
CA ALA A 434 -13.15 -4.54 10.34
C ALA A 434 -11.95 -4.50 11.29
N LEU A 435 -12.06 -3.76 12.41
CA LEU A 435 -11.02 -3.76 13.45
C LEU A 435 -10.90 -5.13 14.09
N LYS A 436 -12.03 -5.78 14.46
CA LYS A 436 -11.99 -7.12 15.04
C LYS A 436 -11.30 -8.13 14.13
N ARG A 437 -11.63 -8.12 12.82
CA ARG A 437 -11.02 -9.04 11.83
C ARG A 437 -9.50 -8.88 11.72
N VAL A 438 -9.00 -7.65 11.69
CA VAL A 438 -7.55 -7.43 11.60
C VAL A 438 -6.83 -7.82 12.89
N LEU A 439 -7.44 -7.60 14.06
CA LEU A 439 -6.88 -8.04 15.34
C LEU A 439 -6.86 -9.57 15.45
N ASP A 440 -7.92 -10.24 15.01
CA ASP A 440 -7.99 -11.72 14.96
C ASP A 440 -6.99 -12.29 13.95
N HIS A 441 -6.74 -11.58 12.84
CA HIS A 441 -5.67 -11.93 11.90
C HIS A 441 -4.28 -11.82 12.57
N TYR A 442 -4.01 -10.76 13.33
CA TYR A 442 -2.74 -10.62 14.06
C TYR A 442 -2.56 -11.70 15.12
N ILE A 443 -3.62 -12.06 15.86
CA ILE A 443 -3.57 -13.17 16.81
C ILE A 443 -3.21 -14.48 16.09
N THR A 444 -3.93 -14.81 15.02
CA THR A 444 -3.73 -16.07 14.30
C THR A 444 -2.37 -16.15 13.61
N THR A 445 -1.95 -15.07 12.97
CA THR A 445 -0.64 -15.00 12.33
C THR A 445 0.49 -15.01 13.38
N GLY A 446 0.27 -14.35 14.53
CA GLY A 446 1.19 -14.40 15.66
C GLY A 446 1.35 -15.82 16.22
N LEU A 447 0.25 -16.57 16.38
CA LEU A 447 0.31 -17.98 16.81
C LEU A 447 1.08 -18.85 15.78
N ALA A 448 0.84 -18.65 14.47
CA ALA A 448 1.60 -19.35 13.43
C ALA A 448 3.09 -18.96 13.46
N ALA A 449 3.41 -17.71 13.77
CA ALA A 449 4.78 -17.25 13.92
C ALA A 449 5.45 -17.83 15.16
N VAL A 450 4.73 -17.94 16.30
CA VAL A 450 5.20 -18.63 17.51
C VAL A 450 5.53 -20.08 17.20
N ALA A 451 4.62 -20.81 16.57
CA ALA A 451 4.83 -22.21 16.22
C ALA A 451 6.05 -22.44 15.33
N ALA A 452 6.32 -21.53 14.38
CA ALA A 452 7.49 -21.62 13.51
C ALA A 452 8.80 -21.17 14.20
N ALA A 453 8.72 -20.20 15.11
CA ALA A 453 9.86 -19.66 15.84
C ALA A 453 10.31 -20.57 16.97
N GLU A 454 9.35 -21.18 17.68
CA GLU A 454 9.55 -21.99 18.88
C GLU A 454 8.72 -23.27 18.78
N PRO A 455 9.15 -24.26 17.96
CA PRO A 455 8.43 -25.53 17.82
C PRO A 455 8.25 -26.25 19.16
N GLY A 456 7.04 -26.73 19.43
CA GLY A 456 6.66 -27.37 20.70
C GLY A 456 6.03 -26.43 21.73
N ASN A 457 5.83 -25.15 21.39
CA ASN A 457 5.12 -24.16 22.21
C ASN A 457 3.86 -23.67 21.45
N GLU A 458 3.04 -24.61 20.98
CA GLU A 458 2.03 -24.38 19.94
C GLU A 458 0.77 -23.67 20.43
N GLU A 459 0.35 -23.88 21.68
CA GLU A 459 -0.86 -23.24 22.23
C GLU A 459 -0.51 -22.29 23.39
N CYS A 460 -0.53 -20.99 23.10
CA CYS A 460 -0.36 -19.99 24.15
C CYS A 460 -1.65 -19.75 24.96
N PHE A 461 -2.85 -19.83 24.34
CA PHE A 461 -4.14 -19.45 24.95
C PHE A 461 -5.33 -19.81 24.06
N PRO A 462 -6.58 -19.93 24.61
CA PRO A 462 -7.79 -20.12 23.83
C PRO A 462 -8.15 -18.84 23.06
N LEU A 463 -8.72 -19.00 21.84
CA LEU A 463 -9.19 -17.88 21.05
C LEU A 463 -10.40 -17.18 21.71
N PRO A 464 -10.69 -15.90 21.37
CA PRO A 464 -11.87 -15.19 21.88
C PRO A 464 -13.17 -15.89 21.48
N ALA A 465 -14.22 -15.77 22.30
CA ALA A 465 -15.52 -16.39 22.02
C ALA A 465 -16.19 -15.84 20.73
N ASP A 466 -15.93 -14.55 20.41
CA ASP A 466 -16.40 -13.87 19.19
C ASP A 466 -15.30 -13.77 18.12
N TYR A 467 -14.38 -14.73 18.08
CA TYR A 467 -13.28 -14.78 17.12
C TYR A 467 -13.80 -14.89 15.68
N LEU A 468 -13.23 -14.07 14.80
CA LEU A 468 -13.54 -14.02 13.38
C LEU A 468 -12.37 -14.62 12.58
N PRO A 469 -12.45 -15.88 12.15
CA PRO A 469 -11.34 -16.53 11.45
C PRO A 469 -10.98 -15.75 10.17
N PRO A 470 -9.70 -15.43 9.95
CA PRO A 470 -9.26 -14.77 8.71
C PRO A 470 -9.43 -15.72 7.53
N ALA A 471 -9.73 -15.18 6.34
CA ALA A 471 -9.89 -15.96 5.11
C ALA A 471 -8.61 -16.72 4.71
N ALA A 472 -7.44 -16.20 5.13
CA ALA A 472 -6.15 -16.87 4.98
C ALA A 472 -5.21 -16.44 6.11
N VAL A 473 -4.42 -17.39 6.59
CA VAL A 473 -3.38 -17.18 7.60
C VAL A 473 -2.02 -17.15 6.90
N ARG A 474 -1.18 -16.23 7.27
CA ARG A 474 0.22 -16.25 6.83
C ARG A 474 0.93 -17.38 7.55
N LEU A 475 1.45 -18.35 6.80
CA LEU A 475 2.25 -19.44 7.31
C LEU A 475 3.74 -19.13 7.11
N PHE A 476 4.58 -19.69 8.00
CA PHE A 476 6.02 -19.50 7.97
C PHE A 476 6.69 -20.84 7.71
N GLY A 477 7.64 -20.86 6.77
CA GLY A 477 8.35 -22.09 6.42
C GLY A 477 9.41 -22.49 7.44
N ASP A 478 9.94 -21.51 8.17
CA ASP A 478 10.99 -21.69 9.17
C ASP A 478 11.02 -20.52 10.17
N ARG A 479 11.91 -20.65 11.16
CA ARG A 479 12.18 -19.63 12.17
C ARG A 479 12.58 -18.28 11.56
N SER A 480 13.43 -18.30 10.53
CA SER A 480 13.96 -17.08 9.91
C SER A 480 12.83 -16.23 9.31
N ALA A 481 11.87 -16.89 8.65
CA ALA A 481 10.70 -16.23 8.09
C ALA A 481 9.79 -15.61 9.18
N ALA A 482 9.62 -16.30 10.32
CA ALA A 482 8.87 -15.79 11.44
C ALA A 482 9.56 -14.57 12.10
N VAL A 483 10.88 -14.65 12.31
CA VAL A 483 11.70 -13.55 12.84
C VAL A 483 11.62 -12.32 11.91
N ALA A 484 11.76 -12.51 10.61
CA ALA A 484 11.65 -11.43 9.64
C ALA A 484 10.28 -10.76 9.65
N TRP A 485 9.20 -11.54 9.83
CA TRP A 485 7.86 -10.99 9.97
C TRP A 485 7.71 -10.16 11.26
N TYR A 486 8.15 -10.68 12.40
CA TYR A 486 8.11 -9.92 13.65
C TYR A 486 8.88 -8.61 13.56
N ALA A 487 10.07 -8.63 12.93
CA ALA A 487 10.87 -7.43 12.73
C ALA A 487 10.15 -6.39 11.85
N ALA A 488 9.42 -6.84 10.84
CA ALA A 488 8.68 -5.97 9.92
C ALA A 488 7.39 -5.43 10.53
N GLU A 489 6.69 -6.23 11.37
CA GLU A 489 5.36 -5.88 11.93
C GLU A 489 5.40 -5.36 13.36
N ARG A 490 6.58 -5.23 13.98
CA ARG A 490 6.73 -4.82 15.38
C ARG A 490 5.91 -3.60 15.76
N ASP A 491 6.09 -2.52 15.01
CA ASP A 491 5.43 -1.24 15.31
C ASP A 491 3.92 -1.33 15.07
N ASP A 492 3.51 -2.01 14.00
CA ASP A 492 2.10 -2.21 13.66
C ASP A 492 1.39 -3.10 14.70
N LEU A 493 2.07 -4.13 15.23
CA LEU A 493 1.56 -4.97 16.30
C LEU A 493 1.43 -4.18 17.63
N THR A 494 2.39 -3.33 17.93
CA THR A 494 2.32 -2.45 19.12
C THR A 494 1.15 -1.47 19.01
N LEU A 495 0.94 -0.87 17.85
CA LEU A 495 -0.21 -0.01 17.57
C LEU A 495 -1.53 -0.80 17.61
N ALA A 496 -1.52 -2.07 17.19
CA ALA A 496 -2.70 -2.93 17.29
C ALA A 496 -3.09 -3.22 18.75
N VAL A 497 -2.11 -3.44 19.63
CA VAL A 497 -2.36 -3.57 21.08
C VAL A 497 -3.04 -2.32 21.63
N ALA A 498 -2.49 -1.14 21.35
CA ALA A 498 -3.03 0.13 21.81
C ALA A 498 -4.45 0.39 21.26
N ALA A 499 -4.68 0.14 19.98
CA ALA A 499 -5.99 0.32 19.35
C ALA A 499 -7.05 -0.66 19.87
N ALA A 500 -6.67 -1.92 20.11
CA ALA A 500 -7.55 -2.93 20.69
C ALA A 500 -7.95 -2.55 22.12
N HIS A 501 -7.00 -2.09 22.93
CA HIS A 501 -7.26 -1.63 24.30
C HIS A 501 -8.19 -0.41 24.31
N ALA A 502 -7.89 0.61 23.52
CA ALA A 502 -8.72 1.82 23.38
C ALA A 502 -10.15 1.53 22.90
N ALA A 503 -10.33 0.49 22.09
CA ALA A 503 -11.65 0.04 21.62
C ALA A 503 -12.39 -0.88 22.62
N GLY A 504 -11.84 -1.15 23.80
CA GLY A 504 -12.40 -2.06 24.81
C GLY A 504 -12.38 -3.55 24.38
N LEU A 505 -11.58 -3.91 23.36
CA LEU A 505 -11.45 -5.28 22.89
C LEU A 505 -10.40 -6.05 23.71
N HIS A 506 -10.60 -6.06 25.02
CA HIS A 506 -9.64 -6.51 26.02
C HIS A 506 -9.16 -7.95 25.80
N GLY A 507 -10.06 -8.85 25.43
CA GLY A 507 -9.70 -10.23 25.13
C GLY A 507 -8.75 -10.39 23.93
N ARG A 508 -8.79 -9.45 22.95
CA ARG A 508 -7.84 -9.42 21.81
C ARG A 508 -6.53 -8.76 22.22
N THR A 509 -6.60 -7.71 23.04
CA THR A 509 -5.42 -6.96 23.49
C THR A 509 -4.38 -7.87 24.13
N TRP A 510 -4.74 -8.57 25.22
CA TRP A 510 -3.78 -9.41 25.94
C TRP A 510 -3.31 -10.61 25.10
N ARG A 511 -4.15 -11.14 24.20
CA ARG A 511 -3.75 -12.24 23.31
C ARG A 511 -2.68 -11.80 22.30
N ILE A 512 -2.84 -10.61 21.69
CA ILE A 512 -1.80 -10.06 20.80
C ILE A 512 -0.49 -9.88 21.58
N VAL A 513 -0.56 -9.33 22.79
CA VAL A 513 0.63 -9.16 23.65
C VAL A 513 1.35 -10.48 23.89
N LEU A 514 0.62 -11.57 24.17
CA LEU A 514 1.23 -12.87 24.39
C LEU A 514 1.84 -13.47 23.10
N THR A 515 1.30 -13.18 21.92
CA THR A 515 1.95 -13.62 20.67
C THR A 515 3.27 -12.93 20.39
N LEU A 516 3.58 -11.81 21.07
CA LEU A 516 4.85 -11.08 20.93
C LEU A 516 5.99 -11.72 21.71
N TRP A 517 5.73 -12.72 22.57
CA TRP A 517 6.75 -13.25 23.47
C TRP A 517 8.05 -13.71 22.77
N PRO A 518 8.09 -14.32 21.57
CA PRO A 518 9.35 -14.64 20.93
C PRO A 518 10.16 -13.37 20.58
N LEU A 519 9.47 -12.33 20.07
CA LEU A 519 10.10 -11.04 19.80
C LEU A 519 10.62 -10.38 21.09
N ILE A 520 9.86 -10.46 22.17
CA ILE A 520 10.25 -9.94 23.50
C ILE A 520 11.53 -10.64 23.97
N VAL A 521 11.61 -11.97 23.85
CA VAL A 521 12.80 -12.74 24.24
C VAL A 521 14.02 -12.35 23.41
N TRP A 522 13.87 -12.19 22.11
CA TRP A 522 15.01 -11.83 21.25
C TRP A 522 15.47 -10.38 21.41
N ARG A 523 14.57 -9.49 21.88
CA ARG A 523 14.80 -8.05 22.00
C ARG A 523 14.31 -7.48 23.32
N VAL A 524 14.63 -8.15 24.41
CA VAL A 524 14.11 -7.90 25.73
C VAL A 524 14.32 -6.46 26.23
N ARG A 525 15.38 -5.79 25.76
CA ARG A 525 15.73 -4.41 26.16
C ARG A 525 15.06 -3.31 25.33
N ASP A 526 14.14 -3.66 24.45
CA ASP A 526 13.46 -2.70 23.56
C ASP A 526 12.27 -1.97 24.22
N GLY A 527 12.15 -2.02 25.55
CA GLY A 527 11.15 -1.26 26.31
C GLY A 527 9.74 -1.86 26.26
N TRP A 528 9.60 -3.16 26.52
CA TRP A 528 8.33 -3.88 26.45
C TRP A 528 7.38 -3.70 27.62
N VAL A 529 7.85 -3.15 28.75
CA VAL A 529 7.05 -2.99 29.98
C VAL A 529 5.72 -2.27 29.71
N PRO A 530 5.64 -1.12 29.00
CA PRO A 530 4.35 -0.46 28.76
C PRO A 530 3.36 -1.30 27.94
N VAL A 531 3.84 -2.09 26.99
CA VAL A 531 2.98 -2.98 26.18
C VAL A 531 2.45 -4.13 27.04
N LEU A 532 3.29 -4.70 27.91
CA LEU A 532 2.91 -5.75 28.84
C LEU A 532 1.96 -5.25 29.94
N GLU A 533 2.15 -4.04 30.43
CA GLU A 533 1.21 -3.39 31.37
C GLU A 533 -0.16 -3.19 30.73
N THR A 534 -0.21 -2.71 29.48
CA THR A 534 -1.46 -2.61 28.70
C THR A 534 -2.14 -3.98 28.54
N GLY A 535 -1.35 -5.03 28.26
CA GLY A 535 -1.85 -6.40 28.21
C GLY A 535 -2.40 -6.89 29.56
N LEU A 536 -1.74 -6.54 30.66
CA LEU A 536 -2.17 -6.90 32.02
C LEU A 536 -3.49 -6.20 32.39
N GLU A 537 -3.59 -4.90 32.12
CA GLU A 537 -4.84 -4.15 32.34
C GLU A 537 -5.99 -4.77 31.53
N ALA A 538 -5.72 -5.13 30.28
CA ALA A 538 -6.70 -5.77 29.41
C ALA A 538 -7.13 -7.16 29.92
N ALA A 539 -6.19 -8.01 30.37
CA ALA A 539 -6.52 -9.32 30.93
C ALA A 539 -7.40 -9.22 32.17
N ARG A 540 -7.13 -8.23 33.04
CA ARG A 540 -7.95 -7.91 34.21
C ARG A 540 -9.35 -7.42 33.84
N ALA A 541 -9.44 -6.53 32.84
CA ALA A 541 -10.71 -6.00 32.34
C ALA A 541 -11.55 -7.09 31.64
N ASP A 542 -10.89 -8.08 31.00
CA ASP A 542 -11.51 -9.27 30.40
C ASP A 542 -11.94 -10.31 31.45
N ALA A 543 -11.53 -10.11 32.72
CA ALA A 543 -11.69 -11.05 33.83
C ALA A 543 -11.11 -12.45 33.54
N ASP A 544 -10.12 -12.54 32.66
CA ASP A 544 -9.45 -13.78 32.26
C ASP A 544 -8.24 -14.04 33.15
N GLN A 545 -8.43 -14.84 34.22
CA GLN A 545 -7.37 -15.15 35.15
C GLN A 545 -6.19 -15.91 34.54
N HIS A 546 -6.44 -16.68 33.49
CA HIS A 546 -5.41 -17.41 32.76
C HIS A 546 -4.52 -16.45 31.95
N GLY A 547 -5.14 -15.52 31.21
CA GLY A 547 -4.44 -14.45 30.48
C GLY A 547 -3.67 -13.54 31.46
N GLU A 548 -4.29 -13.16 32.58
CA GLU A 548 -3.62 -12.35 33.60
C GLU A 548 -2.36 -13.03 34.18
N ALA A 549 -2.44 -14.33 34.52
CA ALA A 549 -1.29 -15.07 35.03
C ALA A 549 -0.16 -15.14 34.02
N ARG A 550 -0.46 -15.36 32.72
CA ARG A 550 0.54 -15.44 31.65
C ARG A 550 1.20 -14.10 31.38
N VAL A 551 0.42 -13.02 31.28
CA VAL A 551 0.99 -11.67 31.07
C VAL A 551 1.86 -11.26 32.24
N LEU A 552 1.43 -11.51 33.52
CA LEU A 552 2.24 -11.28 34.69
C LEU A 552 3.56 -12.04 34.69
N ASN A 553 3.56 -13.27 34.15
CA ASN A 553 4.75 -14.09 34.07
C ASN A 553 5.77 -13.50 33.06
N VAL A 554 5.31 -13.10 31.84
CA VAL A 554 6.17 -12.46 30.84
C VAL A 554 6.68 -11.11 31.33
N LEU A 555 5.82 -10.29 31.98
CA LEU A 555 6.20 -9.02 32.55
C LEU A 555 7.25 -9.20 33.64
N GLY A 556 7.07 -10.16 34.56
CA GLY A 556 8.03 -10.49 35.59
C GLY A 556 9.39 -10.92 35.03
N TRP A 557 9.39 -11.71 33.96
CA TRP A 557 10.61 -12.10 33.25
C TRP A 557 11.34 -10.88 32.61
N VAL A 558 10.62 -9.99 31.94
CA VAL A 558 11.21 -8.76 31.38
C VAL A 558 11.80 -7.88 32.46
N LEU A 559 11.12 -7.73 33.61
CA LEU A 559 11.61 -6.95 34.74
C LEU A 559 12.89 -7.55 35.34
N ILE A 560 13.04 -8.89 35.35
CA ILE A 560 14.29 -9.55 35.77
C ILE A 560 15.44 -9.13 34.85
N GLU A 561 15.21 -9.18 33.53
CA GLU A 561 16.21 -8.83 32.52
C GLU A 561 16.57 -7.32 32.53
N GLU A 562 15.65 -6.46 33.00
CA GLU A 562 15.91 -5.04 33.24
C GLU A 562 16.57 -4.77 34.60
N GLY A 563 16.77 -5.80 35.47
CA GLY A 563 17.34 -5.66 36.80
C GLY A 563 16.36 -5.15 37.84
N ARG A 564 15.06 -5.09 37.59
CA ARG A 564 13.97 -4.64 38.47
C ARG A 564 13.41 -5.81 39.29
N ILE A 565 14.29 -6.52 40.01
CA ILE A 565 13.98 -7.85 40.60
C ILE A 565 12.86 -7.80 41.63
N GLU A 566 12.83 -6.80 42.55
CA GLU A 566 11.81 -6.69 43.59
C GLU A 566 10.40 -6.48 42.99
N GLU A 567 10.31 -5.69 41.94
CA GLU A 567 9.06 -5.46 41.21
C GLU A 567 8.62 -6.73 40.52
N ALA A 568 9.56 -7.43 39.82
CA ALA A 568 9.33 -8.73 39.21
C ALA A 568 8.74 -9.74 40.22
N LEU A 569 9.31 -9.83 41.40
CA LEU A 569 8.80 -10.73 42.46
C LEU A 569 7.34 -10.47 42.84
N THR A 570 6.92 -9.21 42.84
CA THR A 570 5.53 -8.85 43.16
C THR A 570 4.58 -9.41 42.06
N HIS A 571 4.92 -9.22 40.78
CA HIS A 571 4.14 -9.74 39.67
C HIS A 571 4.18 -11.27 39.57
N LEU A 572 5.32 -11.89 39.80
CA LEU A 572 5.50 -13.33 39.73
C LEU A 572 4.81 -14.11 40.83
N ARG A 573 4.77 -13.57 42.06
CA ARG A 573 3.97 -14.13 43.14
C ARG A 573 2.47 -14.11 42.80
N ALA A 574 1.99 -13.01 42.22
CA ALA A 574 0.62 -12.90 41.78
C ALA A 574 0.33 -13.90 40.63
N ALA A 575 1.24 -14.05 39.66
CA ALA A 575 1.14 -15.02 38.57
C ALA A 575 1.02 -16.46 39.10
N SER A 576 1.92 -16.85 40.01
CA SER A 576 1.92 -18.18 40.64
C SER A 576 0.63 -18.47 41.41
N ALA A 577 0.14 -17.47 42.19
CA ALA A 577 -1.13 -17.60 42.91
C ALA A 577 -2.34 -17.73 41.99
N LEU A 578 -2.37 -16.99 40.86
CA LEU A 578 -3.42 -17.10 39.84
C LEU A 578 -3.38 -18.46 39.14
N ALA A 579 -2.21 -18.88 38.69
CA ALA A 579 -2.03 -20.16 38.01
C ALA A 579 -2.43 -21.36 38.91
N SER A 580 -2.17 -21.24 40.21
CA SER A 580 -2.63 -22.26 41.18
C SER A 580 -4.15 -22.31 41.31
N ARG A 581 -4.84 -21.17 41.23
CA ARG A 581 -6.32 -21.10 41.30
C ARG A 581 -7.01 -21.59 40.06
N THR A 582 -6.41 -21.36 38.86
CA THR A 582 -6.96 -21.82 37.61
C THR A 582 -6.82 -23.33 37.42
N GLY A 583 -5.98 -23.99 38.20
CA GLY A 583 -5.75 -25.43 38.15
C GLY A 583 -4.99 -25.89 36.90
N ASP A 584 -4.34 -24.97 36.17
CA ASP A 584 -3.49 -25.25 35.02
C ASP A 584 -2.06 -25.61 35.49
N PRO A 585 -1.64 -26.89 35.43
CA PRO A 585 -0.34 -27.29 35.90
C PRO A 585 0.82 -26.73 35.04
N VAL A 586 0.58 -26.48 33.75
CA VAL A 586 1.59 -25.92 32.84
C VAL A 586 1.84 -24.45 33.17
N ALA A 587 0.77 -23.66 33.30
CA ALA A 587 0.87 -22.25 33.71
C ALA A 587 1.51 -22.12 35.10
N GLN A 588 1.17 -23.03 36.03
CA GLN A 588 1.76 -23.05 37.41
C GLN A 588 3.25 -23.40 37.34
N ALA A 589 3.65 -24.39 36.53
CA ALA A 589 5.05 -24.76 36.36
C ALA A 589 5.87 -23.57 35.78
N ASN A 590 5.35 -22.91 34.78
CA ASN A 590 6.00 -21.77 34.15
C ASN A 590 6.13 -20.57 35.12
N ALA A 591 5.07 -20.27 35.87
CA ALA A 591 5.12 -19.18 36.85
C ALA A 591 6.13 -19.46 38.00
N LEU A 592 6.23 -20.71 38.46
CA LEU A 592 7.21 -21.12 39.50
C LEU A 592 8.64 -21.03 38.93
N LEU A 593 8.85 -21.38 37.66
CA LEU A 593 10.14 -21.32 37.01
C LEU A 593 10.67 -19.87 36.95
N VAL A 594 9.86 -18.92 36.47
CA VAL A 594 10.29 -17.51 36.39
C VAL A 594 10.42 -16.89 37.76
N LEU A 595 9.57 -17.28 38.72
CA LEU A 595 9.72 -16.88 40.13
C LEU A 595 11.05 -17.37 40.72
N ALA A 596 11.45 -18.60 40.44
CA ALA A 596 12.73 -19.16 40.85
C ALA A 596 13.92 -18.36 40.27
N MET A 597 13.83 -17.91 39.03
CA MET A 597 14.86 -17.04 38.40
C MET A 597 15.00 -15.73 39.18
N ALA A 598 13.89 -15.08 39.58
CA ALA A 598 13.92 -13.86 40.39
C ALA A 598 14.51 -14.09 41.78
N GLN A 599 14.18 -15.21 42.43
CA GLN A 599 14.72 -15.61 43.74
C GLN A 599 16.22 -15.85 43.64
N ALA A 600 16.69 -16.57 42.63
CA ALA A 600 18.11 -16.81 42.42
C ALA A 600 18.90 -15.50 42.18
N ALA A 601 18.33 -14.54 41.47
CA ALA A 601 18.95 -13.23 41.21
C ALA A 601 19.16 -12.42 42.52
N LEU A 602 18.37 -12.70 43.61
CA LEU A 602 18.57 -12.15 44.94
C LEU A 602 19.44 -13.03 45.85
N GLY A 603 20.01 -14.11 45.31
CA GLY A 603 20.83 -15.03 46.06
C GLY A 603 20.09 -16.14 46.83
N GLY A 604 18.79 -16.24 46.72
CA GLY A 604 17.95 -17.29 47.32
C GLY A 604 18.00 -18.58 46.49
N LEU A 605 19.19 -19.21 46.38
CA LEU A 605 19.43 -20.37 45.51
C LEU A 605 18.66 -21.61 45.96
N ASP A 606 18.47 -21.82 47.27
CA ASP A 606 17.74 -22.98 47.81
C ASP A 606 16.23 -22.88 47.47
N GLU A 607 15.63 -21.69 47.64
CA GLU A 607 14.24 -21.44 47.29
C GLU A 607 14.03 -21.54 45.77
N ALA A 608 14.99 -21.06 45.00
CA ALA A 608 14.95 -21.16 43.52
C ALA A 608 15.01 -22.63 43.07
N ALA A 609 15.89 -23.43 43.66
CA ALA A 609 15.96 -24.85 43.34
C ALA A 609 14.68 -25.60 43.74
N GLN A 610 14.08 -25.36 44.88
CA GLN A 610 12.79 -25.92 45.28
C GLN A 610 11.66 -25.51 44.35
N GLY A 611 11.65 -24.25 43.88
CA GLY A 611 10.69 -23.74 42.89
C GLY A 611 10.80 -24.51 41.56
N CYS A 612 12.04 -24.71 41.07
CA CYS A 612 12.30 -25.48 39.86
C CYS A 612 11.95 -26.97 40.01
N GLU A 613 12.27 -27.62 41.14
CA GLU A 613 11.88 -29.00 41.41
C GLU A 613 10.36 -29.16 41.33
N ARG A 614 9.62 -28.22 41.94
CA ARG A 614 8.14 -28.24 41.88
C ARG A 614 7.63 -27.99 40.45
N ALA A 615 8.28 -27.13 39.69
CA ALA A 615 7.95 -26.91 38.27
C ALA A 615 8.17 -28.20 37.44
N VAL A 616 9.26 -28.92 37.67
CA VAL A 616 9.53 -30.22 37.02
C VAL A 616 8.42 -31.25 37.34
N GLU A 617 8.00 -31.34 38.59
CA GLU A 617 6.91 -32.25 39.01
C GLU A 617 5.60 -31.94 38.28
N LEU A 618 5.24 -30.65 38.21
CA LEU A 618 4.01 -30.20 37.58
C LEU A 618 4.04 -30.43 36.07
N ALA A 619 5.16 -30.13 35.40
CA ALA A 619 5.37 -30.34 33.98
C ALA A 619 5.29 -31.86 33.61
N ARG A 620 5.92 -32.71 34.43
CA ARG A 620 5.82 -34.20 34.28
C ARG A 620 4.38 -34.67 34.41
N LYS A 621 3.64 -34.16 35.39
CA LYS A 621 2.23 -34.50 35.61
C LYS A 621 1.34 -34.06 34.45
N ALA A 622 1.65 -32.92 33.81
CA ALA A 622 0.96 -32.41 32.64
C ALA A 622 1.39 -33.08 31.34
N GLY A 623 2.51 -33.80 31.34
CA GLY A 623 3.11 -34.37 30.10
C GLY A 623 3.79 -33.32 29.22
N ASP A 624 4.04 -32.12 29.74
CA ASP A 624 4.70 -31.03 29.01
C ASP A 624 6.23 -31.16 29.11
N ARG A 625 6.80 -31.78 28.06
CA ARG A 625 8.24 -32.03 27.99
C ARG A 625 9.07 -30.75 27.78
N THR A 626 8.49 -29.72 27.18
CA THR A 626 9.17 -28.44 26.94
C THR A 626 9.41 -27.68 28.23
N ILE A 627 8.36 -27.53 29.05
CA ILE A 627 8.49 -26.89 30.35
C ILE A 627 9.32 -27.76 31.32
N GLU A 628 9.19 -29.10 31.25
CA GLU A 628 10.01 -29.99 32.08
C GLU A 628 11.51 -29.79 31.79
N ARG A 629 11.91 -29.77 30.51
CA ARG A 629 13.30 -29.56 30.09
C ARG A 629 13.81 -28.18 30.52
N LEU A 630 12.99 -27.13 30.33
CA LEU A 630 13.34 -25.76 30.71
C LEU A 630 13.52 -25.65 32.26
N ALA A 631 12.64 -26.27 33.04
CA ALA A 631 12.73 -26.29 34.50
C ALA A 631 13.98 -27.05 34.98
N LEU A 632 14.31 -28.20 34.36
CA LEU A 632 15.56 -28.93 34.62
C LEU A 632 16.80 -28.11 34.26
N GLN A 633 16.77 -27.35 33.17
CA GLN A 633 17.88 -26.49 32.79
C GLN A 633 18.15 -25.39 33.84
N HIS A 634 17.11 -24.74 34.35
CA HIS A 634 17.25 -23.75 35.41
C HIS A 634 17.65 -24.39 36.75
N LEU A 635 17.06 -25.53 37.07
CA LEU A 635 17.45 -26.31 38.26
C LEU A 635 18.94 -26.66 38.26
N ALA A 636 19.44 -27.21 37.12
CA ALA A 636 20.86 -27.52 36.97
C ALA A 636 21.73 -26.26 37.13
N ARG A 637 21.30 -25.14 36.60
CA ARG A 637 22.01 -23.86 36.74
C ARG A 637 22.06 -23.44 38.24
N HIS A 638 20.93 -23.47 38.95
CA HIS A 638 20.89 -23.09 40.37
C HIS A 638 21.72 -24.00 41.24
N TRP A 639 21.76 -25.34 40.95
CA TRP A 639 22.67 -26.23 41.64
C TRP A 639 24.14 -25.91 41.37
N ALA A 640 24.48 -25.52 40.15
CA ALA A 640 25.84 -25.12 39.81
C ALA A 640 26.22 -23.81 40.54
N ASP A 641 25.34 -22.83 40.57
CA ASP A 641 25.55 -21.55 41.29
C ASP A 641 25.66 -21.73 42.78
N ALA A 642 24.97 -22.72 43.35
CA ALA A 642 25.10 -23.14 44.75
C ALA A 642 26.33 -24.03 45.04
N GLY A 643 27.19 -24.32 44.01
CA GLY A 643 28.34 -25.19 44.19
C GLY A 643 28.02 -26.68 44.35
N GLN A 644 26.79 -27.09 44.12
CA GLN A 644 26.33 -28.47 44.25
C GLN A 644 26.57 -29.24 42.94
N TRP A 645 27.86 -29.33 42.54
CA TRP A 645 28.30 -29.78 41.23
C TRP A 645 27.78 -31.16 40.82
N ARG A 646 27.64 -32.13 41.76
CA ARG A 646 27.09 -33.45 41.45
C ARG A 646 25.64 -33.38 41.05
N LYS A 647 24.84 -32.66 41.80
CA LYS A 647 23.42 -32.48 41.42
C LYS A 647 23.27 -31.75 40.11
N ALA A 648 24.09 -30.70 39.91
CA ALA A 648 24.07 -29.95 38.63
C ALA A 648 24.40 -30.85 37.44
N LEU A 649 25.40 -31.71 37.56
CA LEU A 649 25.79 -32.67 36.53
C LEU A 649 24.71 -33.70 36.22
N ASP A 650 24.13 -34.30 37.26
CA ASP A 650 23.09 -35.34 37.13
C ASP A 650 21.85 -34.71 36.48
N THR A 651 21.37 -33.54 36.94
CA THR A 651 20.21 -32.82 36.43
C THR A 651 20.44 -32.38 34.94
N ALA A 652 21.62 -31.84 34.62
CA ALA A 652 21.93 -31.44 33.26
C ALA A 652 22.00 -32.65 32.30
N THR A 653 22.52 -33.77 32.80
CA THR A 653 22.59 -35.02 32.01
C THR A 653 21.20 -35.59 31.75
N ASP A 654 20.33 -35.62 32.75
CA ASP A 654 18.94 -36.03 32.59
C ASP A 654 18.19 -35.14 31.61
N ALA A 655 18.38 -33.84 31.70
CA ALA A 655 17.75 -32.88 30.77
C ALA A 655 18.24 -33.05 29.33
N LEU A 656 19.52 -33.30 29.12
CA LEU A 656 20.09 -33.57 27.78
C LEU A 656 19.59 -34.88 27.17
N ALA A 657 19.21 -35.86 27.98
CA ALA A 657 18.65 -37.13 27.50
C ALA A 657 17.24 -36.97 26.84
N PHE A 658 16.58 -35.82 27.01
CA PHE A 658 15.33 -35.49 26.30
C PHE A 658 15.53 -35.22 24.80
N ASP A 659 16.77 -34.89 24.41
CA ASP A 659 17.09 -34.33 23.08
C ASP A 659 17.50 -35.36 22.01
N ASP A 660 17.57 -36.63 22.34
CA ASP A 660 18.13 -37.70 21.47
C ASP A 660 17.36 -37.92 20.15
N ARG A 661 16.27 -37.18 19.89
CA ARG A 661 15.41 -37.38 18.70
C ARG A 661 15.51 -36.30 17.61
N SER A 662 15.98 -35.10 17.89
CA SER A 662 16.04 -33.99 16.91
C SER A 662 17.45 -33.60 16.46
N GLY A 663 18.47 -33.82 17.28
CA GLY A 663 19.87 -33.49 16.92
C GLY A 663 20.16 -32.01 16.58
N THR A 664 19.15 -31.15 16.69
CA THR A 664 19.26 -29.72 16.35
C THR A 664 19.63 -28.91 17.60
N ALA A 665 20.63 -28.04 17.46
CA ALA A 665 21.02 -27.10 18.50
C ALA A 665 19.84 -26.15 18.81
N ASP A 666 19.54 -26.00 20.12
CA ASP A 666 18.65 -24.95 20.62
C ASP A 666 19.25 -24.29 21.86
N VAL A 667 18.70 -23.16 22.29
CA VAL A 667 19.23 -22.40 23.42
C VAL A 667 19.24 -23.20 24.73
N PRO A 668 18.17 -23.92 25.15
CA PRO A 668 18.20 -24.75 26.33
C PRO A 668 19.30 -25.82 26.30
N ARG A 669 19.50 -26.49 25.17
CA ARG A 669 20.56 -27.48 25.02
C ARG A 669 21.96 -26.86 25.20
N ILE A 670 22.21 -25.72 24.58
CA ILE A 670 23.48 -24.99 24.72
C ILE A 670 23.74 -24.65 26.18
N LEU A 671 22.74 -24.12 26.89
CA LEU A 671 22.85 -23.78 28.32
C LEU A 671 23.08 -25.02 29.20
N LEU A 672 22.42 -26.13 28.90
CA LEU A 672 22.65 -27.40 29.60
C LEU A 672 24.07 -27.98 29.40
N LEU A 673 24.59 -27.90 28.17
CA LEU A 673 25.98 -28.29 27.88
C LEU A 673 26.99 -27.42 28.64
N MET A 674 26.69 -26.10 28.77
CA MET A 674 27.51 -25.20 29.58
C MET A 674 27.52 -25.61 31.05
N VAL A 675 26.32 -25.82 31.63
CA VAL A 675 26.18 -26.22 33.05
C VAL A 675 26.88 -27.56 33.28
N ARG A 676 26.72 -28.54 32.38
CA ARG A 676 27.38 -29.83 32.46
C ARG A 676 28.90 -29.67 32.45
N GLY A 677 29.45 -28.85 31.57
CA GLY A 677 30.88 -28.57 31.48
C GLY A 677 31.40 -27.89 32.76
N GLU A 678 30.68 -26.85 33.25
CA GLU A 678 31.04 -26.17 34.51
C GLU A 678 31.00 -27.13 35.73
N ALA A 679 30.00 -28.02 35.80
CA ALA A 679 29.85 -28.99 36.87
C ALA A 679 30.98 -30.02 36.85
N LEU A 680 31.40 -30.53 35.67
CA LEU A 680 32.55 -31.43 35.52
C LEU A 680 33.84 -30.75 35.97
N LEU A 681 34.08 -29.51 35.58
CA LEU A 681 35.24 -28.72 36.04
C LEU A 681 35.23 -28.59 37.57
N GLY A 682 34.04 -28.28 38.19
CA GLY A 682 33.88 -28.18 39.64
C GLY A 682 34.11 -29.51 40.40
N LEU A 683 33.93 -30.65 39.73
CA LEU A 683 34.20 -31.99 40.27
C LEU A 683 35.65 -32.46 40.01
N GLY A 684 36.44 -31.71 39.24
CA GLY A 684 37.85 -32.03 38.93
C GLY A 684 38.02 -32.88 37.65
N ASP A 685 36.94 -33.08 36.88
CA ASP A 685 37.01 -33.78 35.59
C ASP A 685 37.24 -32.79 34.46
N GLU A 686 38.44 -32.22 34.41
CA GLU A 686 38.80 -31.10 33.54
C GLU A 686 38.69 -31.47 32.04
N ALA A 687 39.11 -32.68 31.67
CA ALA A 687 39.13 -33.08 30.25
C ALA A 687 37.71 -33.13 29.63
N GLU A 688 36.78 -33.80 30.29
CA GLU A 688 35.40 -33.89 29.85
C GLU A 688 34.70 -32.54 29.96
N GLY A 689 34.95 -31.77 31.01
CA GLY A 689 34.38 -30.44 31.21
C GLY A 689 34.75 -29.46 30.09
N ILE A 690 36.04 -29.43 29.69
CA ILE A 690 36.50 -28.62 28.55
C ILE A 690 35.86 -29.07 27.25
N GLU A 691 35.71 -30.38 27.00
CA GLU A 691 35.05 -30.90 25.80
C GLU A 691 33.60 -30.46 25.70
N GLN A 692 32.84 -30.52 26.80
CA GLN A 692 31.43 -30.07 26.84
C GLN A 692 31.31 -28.58 26.58
N LEU A 693 32.17 -27.74 27.15
CA LEU A 693 32.19 -26.30 26.90
C LEU A 693 32.55 -25.94 25.47
N HIS A 694 33.49 -26.68 24.86
CA HIS A 694 33.79 -26.53 23.42
C HIS A 694 32.61 -26.89 22.55
N LEU A 695 31.84 -27.92 22.90
CA LEU A 695 30.62 -28.31 22.21
C LEU A 695 29.56 -27.20 22.35
N ALA A 696 29.34 -26.70 23.55
CA ALA A 696 28.42 -25.60 23.82
C ALA A 696 28.78 -24.35 23.00
N ALA A 697 30.08 -23.97 22.97
CA ALA A 697 30.50 -22.81 22.20
C ALA A 697 30.29 -22.98 20.68
N ARG A 698 30.58 -24.16 20.13
CA ARG A 698 30.32 -24.46 18.70
C ARG A 698 28.86 -24.44 18.35
N GLU A 699 28.02 -25.07 19.18
CA GLU A 699 26.55 -25.05 18.97
C GLU A 699 25.99 -23.62 19.07
N ALA A 700 26.45 -22.81 20.05
CA ALA A 700 26.06 -21.41 20.21
C ALA A 700 26.42 -20.56 18.97
N GLU A 701 27.65 -20.70 18.47
CA GLU A 701 28.10 -19.99 17.28
C GLU A 701 27.33 -20.42 16.04
N SER A 702 27.06 -21.71 15.84
CA SER A 702 26.30 -22.21 14.71
C SER A 702 24.82 -21.80 14.74
N PHE A 703 24.27 -21.71 15.95
CA PHE A 703 22.88 -21.28 16.17
C PHE A 703 22.71 -19.74 16.10
N GLY A 704 23.81 -18.99 16.20
CA GLY A 704 23.80 -17.53 16.29
C GLY A 704 23.40 -16.98 17.67
N TYR A 705 23.56 -17.79 18.73
CA TYR A 705 23.35 -17.38 20.13
C TYR A 705 24.63 -16.77 20.72
N GLU A 706 24.89 -15.49 20.39
CA GLU A 706 26.14 -14.81 20.70
C GLU A 706 26.41 -14.72 22.22
N ASP A 707 25.39 -14.48 23.04
CA ASP A 707 25.54 -14.44 24.50
C ASP A 707 26.00 -15.80 25.06
N GLY A 708 25.43 -16.89 24.58
CA GLY A 708 25.86 -18.25 24.92
C GLY A 708 27.29 -18.53 24.49
N ALA A 709 27.68 -18.10 23.29
CA ALA A 709 29.05 -18.23 22.80
C ALA A 709 30.04 -17.46 23.67
N VAL A 710 29.76 -16.20 24.02
CA VAL A 710 30.56 -15.36 24.92
C VAL A 710 30.72 -16.03 26.28
N ARG A 711 29.64 -16.54 26.87
CA ARG A 711 29.67 -17.20 28.18
C ARG A 711 30.49 -18.50 28.17
N ALA A 712 30.26 -19.40 27.21
CA ALA A 712 30.99 -20.67 27.10
C ALA A 712 32.48 -20.44 26.86
N LEU A 713 32.85 -19.55 25.93
CA LEU A 713 34.23 -19.19 25.64
C LEU A 713 34.87 -18.48 26.85
N GLY A 714 34.14 -17.65 27.59
CA GLY A 714 34.62 -17.01 28.79
C GLY A 714 34.97 -18.00 29.93
N VAL A 715 34.22 -19.10 30.04
CA VAL A 715 34.55 -20.20 30.98
C VAL A 715 35.81 -20.92 30.52
N LEU A 716 35.90 -21.25 29.23
CA LEU A 716 37.10 -21.92 28.64
C LEU A 716 38.37 -21.10 28.83
N LEU A 717 38.31 -19.78 28.66
CA LEU A 717 39.47 -18.88 28.85
C LEU A 717 39.95 -18.80 30.32
N ARG A 718 39.12 -19.15 31.27
CA ARG A 718 39.55 -19.25 32.69
C ARG A 718 40.38 -20.49 32.97
N VAL A 719 40.23 -21.54 32.16
CA VAL A 719 40.91 -22.83 32.36
C VAL A 719 41.98 -23.08 31.32
N SER A 720 42.02 -22.34 30.23
CA SER A 720 42.99 -22.51 29.13
C SER A 720 43.33 -21.15 28.51
N ALA A 721 44.65 -20.81 28.51
CA ALA A 721 45.16 -19.61 27.85
C ALA A 721 45.43 -19.86 26.36
N ASP A 722 44.41 -20.07 25.55
CA ASP A 722 44.51 -20.33 24.10
C ASP A 722 44.19 -19.06 23.30
N ALA A 723 45.13 -18.63 22.44
CA ALA A 723 44.94 -17.44 21.57
C ALA A 723 43.79 -17.63 20.56
N GLY A 724 43.49 -18.85 20.13
CA GLY A 724 42.36 -19.16 19.25
C GLY A 724 41.03 -18.98 19.95
N LEU A 725 40.92 -19.37 21.24
CA LEU A 725 39.75 -19.14 22.07
C LEU A 725 39.53 -17.64 22.29
N GLN A 726 40.60 -16.88 22.55
CA GLN A 726 40.51 -15.42 22.74
C GLN A 726 39.98 -14.74 21.48
N ALA A 727 40.48 -15.09 20.30
CA ALA A 727 40.00 -14.53 19.03
C ALA A 727 38.51 -14.84 18.79
N ARG A 728 38.04 -16.04 19.10
CA ARG A 728 36.63 -16.42 19.00
C ARG A 728 35.77 -15.63 19.98
N TYR A 729 36.25 -15.47 21.22
CA TYR A 729 35.56 -14.68 22.25
C TYR A 729 35.39 -13.22 21.80
N ASP A 730 36.46 -12.58 21.33
CA ASP A 730 36.46 -11.19 20.87
C ASP A 730 35.53 -11.02 19.65
N ALA A 731 35.52 -11.97 18.75
CA ALA A 731 34.59 -11.99 17.62
C ALA A 731 33.11 -12.11 18.06
N ALA A 732 32.79 -12.98 19.03
CA ALA A 732 31.48 -13.15 19.58
C ALA A 732 31.00 -11.88 20.33
N VAL A 733 31.88 -11.25 21.12
CA VAL A 733 31.61 -9.97 21.80
C VAL A 733 31.31 -8.86 20.77
N THR A 734 32.10 -8.80 19.70
CA THR A 734 31.89 -7.82 18.62
C THR A 734 30.51 -7.99 17.98
N ARG A 735 30.13 -9.23 17.62
CA ARG A 735 28.80 -9.53 17.06
C ARG A 735 27.67 -9.21 18.04
N LEU A 736 27.84 -9.50 19.33
CA LEU A 736 26.89 -9.18 20.36
C LEU A 736 26.67 -7.66 20.52
N THR A 737 27.75 -6.87 20.38
CA THR A 737 27.70 -5.40 20.52
C THR A 737 27.21 -4.69 19.25
N THR A 738 27.44 -5.25 18.06
CA THR A 738 26.96 -4.69 16.80
C THR A 738 25.50 -4.99 16.52
N ARG A 739 24.92 -5.99 17.18
CA ARG A 739 23.47 -6.29 17.13
C ARG A 739 22.64 -5.51 18.16
N ARG A 740 23.31 -4.82 19.08
CA ARG A 740 22.69 -3.85 20.02
C ARG A 740 22.63 -2.47 19.36
#